data_e87457b4a7c1ea55a3c5addbd8a7b669
#
_entry.id   e87457b4a7c1ea55a3c5addbd8a7b669
#
_cell.length_a   1.000
_cell.length_b   1.000
_cell.length_c   1.000
_cell.angle_alpha   90.00
_cell.angle_beta   90.00
_cell.angle_gamma   90.00
#
_symmetry.space_group_name_H-M   'P 1'
#
loop_
_entity.id
_entity.type
_entity.pdbx_description
1 polymer ?
#
loop_
_entity_poly.entity_id
_entity_poly.type
_entity_poly.pdbx_seq_one_letter_code
_entity_poly.pdbx_strand_id
1 'polypeptide(L)'
;MLIISVFTQILLVAQTQFDYMDDDAVAGGADKALNGIIIIAVLVIAAIVLLFIISALLNVYYWFNPKADPNYKRLLAKQEQERKHEEYVKGKRRHAFPNAVDIGLSVKWASFNLGAYKPSDVGSMFYWAENQSSTIGYPKYCKINIDVIGDIAGDEKYDAATNMLGRNWRLPTEEECRELLNMCKWETKVIDGIEGRLVTGPNGNSIFLPFNQKNIISGKYVSGHYWTSTPHHGSESANDLRFGENCKQPAELWCATACRCLFGIRPVYTTVTRAMSEIQKVTETKKAYEQILEREPRLTDTECNYKHYQEKCIIHEDEKVPNRNPLLGGICFVEDKILRDEHGIIYSLDGKRLLEGRHCDCKTYRIKEGTEFVCNGAFSKDAWEDLFNKRQKTLEKIILPSTLLYFPRTAVSEDCSIESLSPNYSIINELLIDTRKMSVVKCLNRYIQKIEIYEPIEEIEEYAFANCSVLQSVSLPKSMQRIGEYAFRNCELLCSINLPDSIDTISTSAFSGCKVLHINHLPKHLSHIGDSAFQWCIIDGVTIPECIKEIGKNPFSKNTNNLTSASSRFVIINSLLIDSVTNELIQLVDSAVKNVFIPEYITKVRDNAFMHTDIKSIAIPFSVKELGSGIFWNCKFLSSVQLDCIIERLPNSIFACCSSLTSFDVPECIKVIEFGAFDRCTNLQAINLNKGLRILENRAFEKCTNLVSLNIPESIEKIGNGYGYCFKDCKNLKDVIYDAREAEITGLPLGVNKLTIGPHVNKLPKNFLCKNPVIEVLVITNNVKRIEKGCIADCPNLKEISITSKDIVIEEGWIRNCKILQIIRIHVNAYEQILPLIPKEQKIKVKKIFDHKFLFFKW
;
A
#
# COMPACT_ATOMS: atom_id res chain seq x y z
N MET A 1 -7.97 7.67 48.60
CA MET A 1 -8.02 8.35 49.93
C MET A 1 -7.14 7.69 51.00
N LEU A 2 -7.19 6.37 51.20
CA LEU A 2 -6.32 5.69 52.18
C LEU A 2 -4.81 5.88 51.88
N ILE A 3 -4.41 5.84 50.66
CA ILE A 3 -3.01 6.01 50.22
C ILE A 3 -2.50 7.44 50.47
N ILE A 4 -3.34 8.45 50.25
CA ILE A 4 -3.01 9.84 50.55
C ILE A 4 -2.88 10.05 52.05
N SER A 5 -3.74 9.40 52.86
CA SER A 5 -3.67 9.44 54.34
C SER A 5 -2.40 8.79 54.89
N VAL A 6 -1.98 7.66 54.30
CA VAL A 6 -0.72 6.98 54.71
C VAL A 6 0.50 7.82 54.27
N PHE A 7 0.45 8.43 53.08
CA PHE A 7 1.53 9.31 52.62
C PHE A 7 1.67 10.57 53.50
N THR A 8 0.55 11.15 53.93
CA THR A 8 0.54 12.30 54.82
C THR A 8 1.07 11.92 56.22
N GLN A 9 0.76 10.73 56.73
CA GLN A 9 1.33 10.23 57.96
C GLN A 9 2.81 9.93 57.90
N ILE A 10 3.32 9.37 56.80
CA ILE A 10 4.76 9.12 56.60
C ILE A 10 5.53 10.46 56.50
N LEU A 11 4.97 11.44 55.79
CA LEU A 11 5.54 12.79 55.73
C LEU A 11 5.51 13.48 57.10
N LEU A 12 4.45 13.31 57.85
CA LEU A 12 4.34 13.88 59.22
C LEU A 12 5.35 13.24 60.18
N VAL A 13 5.56 11.93 60.11
CA VAL A 13 6.56 11.19 60.93
C VAL A 13 7.99 11.59 60.50
N ALA A 14 8.24 11.80 59.21
CA ALA A 14 9.53 12.32 58.70
C ALA A 14 9.75 13.75 59.20
N GLN A 15 8.75 14.61 59.18
CA GLN A 15 8.81 15.98 59.63
C GLN A 15 8.98 16.10 61.16
N THR A 16 8.28 15.28 61.98
CA THR A 16 8.45 15.21 63.42
C THR A 16 9.81 14.66 63.87
N GLN A 17 10.45 13.80 63.04
CA GLN A 17 11.85 13.38 63.27
C GLN A 17 12.86 14.47 62.86
N PHE A 18 12.53 15.33 61.92
CA PHE A 18 13.38 16.48 61.52
C PHE A 18 13.32 17.56 62.62
N ASP A 19 12.16 17.83 63.20
CA ASP A 19 11.96 18.83 64.25
C ASP A 19 12.56 18.42 65.64
N TYR A 20 12.92 17.14 65.82
CA TYR A 20 13.62 16.63 67.00
C TYR A 20 15.16 16.66 66.90
N MET A 21 15.71 17.17 65.78
CA MET A 21 17.15 17.26 65.52
C MET A 21 17.75 18.65 65.67
N ASP A 22 16.95 19.65 66.06
CA ASP A 22 17.45 20.97 66.47
C ASP A 22 17.45 21.04 68.00
N ASP A 23 18.62 20.75 68.62
CA ASP A 23 19.32 21.43 69.71
C ASP A 23 20.40 20.50 70.25
N ASP A 24 21.65 21.03 70.27
CA ASP A 24 22.85 20.45 70.86
C ASP A 24 23.67 19.43 70.05
N ALA A 25 24.59 19.90 69.22
CA ALA A 25 26.02 19.54 69.24
C ALA A 25 26.79 20.00 68.03
N VAL A 26 27.56 21.02 68.16
CA VAL A 26 28.72 21.33 67.29
C VAL A 26 29.83 20.33 67.61
N ALA A 27 30.07 19.40 66.73
CA ALA A 27 31.26 18.58 66.46
C ALA A 27 30.84 17.11 66.12
N GLY A 28 30.58 16.82 64.87
CA GLY A 28 30.26 15.47 64.42
C GLY A 28 29.15 15.41 63.34
N GLY A 29 28.81 16.56 62.76
CA GLY A 29 27.51 16.73 62.06
C GLY A 29 27.41 16.22 60.65
N ALA A 30 28.46 15.80 59.97
CA ALA A 30 28.37 15.38 58.58
C ALA A 30 27.84 13.94 58.41
N ASP A 31 28.18 13.05 59.35
CA ASP A 31 27.74 11.61 59.23
C ASP A 31 26.29 11.42 59.67
N LYS A 32 25.80 12.23 60.62
CA LYS A 32 24.38 12.13 61.06
C LYS A 32 23.41 12.71 60.02
N ALA A 33 23.77 13.80 59.35
CA ALA A 33 22.97 14.36 58.27
C ALA A 33 22.94 13.44 57.08
N LEU A 34 24.06 12.78 56.74
CA LEU A 34 24.14 11.83 55.65
C LEU A 34 23.27 10.56 55.90
N ASN A 35 23.28 10.07 57.15
CA ASN A 35 22.43 8.93 57.54
C ASN A 35 20.93 9.29 57.53
N GLY A 36 20.56 10.53 57.91
CA GLY A 36 19.18 11.02 57.82
C GLY A 36 18.67 11.09 56.36
N ILE A 37 19.50 11.61 55.47
CA ILE A 37 19.20 11.68 54.01
C ILE A 37 19.09 10.28 53.40
N ILE A 38 19.95 9.36 53.80
CA ILE A 38 19.91 7.94 53.30
C ILE A 38 18.62 7.27 53.80
N ILE A 39 18.20 7.46 55.05
CA ILE A 39 16.94 6.88 55.58
C ILE A 39 15.73 7.45 54.83
N ILE A 40 15.67 8.75 54.58
CA ILE A 40 14.57 9.36 53.79
C ILE A 40 14.58 8.83 52.36
N ALA A 41 15.72 8.72 51.72
CA ALA A 41 15.86 8.17 50.36
C ALA A 41 15.37 6.70 50.32
N VAL A 42 15.73 5.88 51.30
CA VAL A 42 15.29 4.49 51.37
C VAL A 42 13.76 4.41 51.61
N LEU A 43 13.20 5.28 52.43
CA LEU A 43 11.73 5.31 52.65
C LEU A 43 10.97 5.76 51.42
N VAL A 44 11.48 6.74 50.66
CA VAL A 44 10.90 7.18 49.39
C VAL A 44 10.99 6.08 48.32
N ILE A 45 12.11 5.39 48.22
CA ILE A 45 12.27 4.26 47.29
C ILE A 45 11.31 3.12 47.67
N ALA A 46 11.19 2.80 48.99
CA ALA A 46 10.26 1.78 49.49
C ALA A 46 8.79 2.13 49.15
N ALA A 47 8.41 3.42 49.30
CA ALA A 47 7.08 3.90 48.96
C ALA A 47 6.81 3.82 47.44
N ILE A 48 7.79 4.16 46.60
CA ILE A 48 7.68 4.03 45.13
C ILE A 48 7.53 2.55 44.74
N VAL A 49 8.33 1.66 45.32
CA VAL A 49 8.26 0.22 45.05
C VAL A 49 6.90 -0.34 45.48
N LEU A 50 6.38 0.09 46.64
CA LEU A 50 5.05 -0.31 47.13
C LEU A 50 3.94 0.17 46.17
N LEU A 51 4.02 1.39 45.64
CA LEU A 51 3.08 1.91 44.65
C LEU A 51 3.13 1.10 43.34
N PHE A 52 4.34 0.70 42.89
CA PHE A 52 4.47 -0.19 41.74
C PHE A 52 3.86 -1.56 41.98
N ILE A 53 4.06 -2.14 43.20
CA ILE A 53 3.47 -3.43 43.54
C ILE A 53 1.94 -3.33 43.58
N ILE A 54 1.39 -2.26 44.19
CA ILE A 54 -0.06 -2.02 44.23
C ILE A 54 -0.64 -1.83 42.84
N SER A 55 0.04 -1.08 41.98
CA SER A 55 -0.34 -0.89 40.56
C SER A 55 -0.32 -2.21 39.80
N ALA A 56 0.72 -3.01 40.00
CA ALA A 56 0.81 -4.33 39.40
C ALA A 56 -0.29 -5.27 39.88
N LEU A 57 -0.58 -5.28 41.16
CA LEU A 57 -1.66 -6.09 41.76
C LEU A 57 -3.06 -5.63 41.29
N LEU A 58 -3.27 -4.32 41.13
CA LEU A 58 -4.51 -3.79 40.56
C LEU A 58 -4.65 -4.19 39.08
N ASN A 59 -3.58 -4.13 38.32
CA ASN A 59 -3.59 -4.59 36.94
C ASN A 59 -3.87 -6.10 36.83
N VAL A 60 -3.26 -6.92 37.68
CA VAL A 60 -3.56 -8.35 37.76
C VAL A 60 -5.00 -8.59 38.21
N TYR A 61 -5.51 -7.84 39.22
CA TYR A 61 -6.90 -7.91 39.63
C TYR A 61 -7.87 -7.57 38.52
N TYR A 62 -7.62 -6.49 37.75
CA TYR A 62 -8.45 -6.10 36.61
C TYR A 62 -8.30 -7.08 35.44
N TRP A 63 -7.15 -7.74 35.29
CA TRP A 63 -6.95 -8.79 34.30
C TRP A 63 -7.83 -10.02 34.58
N PHE A 64 -7.94 -10.44 35.85
CA PHE A 64 -8.84 -11.52 36.26
C PHE A 64 -10.32 -11.11 36.44
N ASN A 65 -10.58 -9.82 36.62
CA ASN A 65 -11.92 -9.25 36.77
C ASN A 65 -12.12 -8.02 35.89
N PRO A 66 -12.20 -8.17 34.56
CA PRO A 66 -12.30 -7.04 33.63
C PRO A 66 -13.51 -6.14 33.91
N LYS A 67 -14.60 -6.70 34.44
CA LYS A 67 -15.83 -5.96 34.81
C LYS A 67 -15.67 -5.01 35.98
N ALA A 68 -14.59 -5.15 36.75
CA ALA A 68 -14.28 -4.28 37.91
C ALA A 68 -13.47 -3.04 37.50
N ASP A 69 -12.89 -3.01 36.28
CA ASP A 69 -12.16 -1.84 35.77
C ASP A 69 -13.12 -0.65 35.62
N PRO A 70 -12.80 0.53 36.20
CA PRO A 70 -13.61 1.74 36.02
C PRO A 70 -13.83 2.15 34.58
N ASN A 71 -12.89 1.81 33.69
CA ASN A 71 -12.98 2.09 32.25
C ASN A 71 -13.80 1.06 31.47
N TYR A 72 -14.06 -0.12 32.04
CA TYR A 72 -14.79 -1.21 31.38
C TYR A 72 -16.24 -0.79 31.04
N LYS A 73 -16.92 -0.03 31.89
CA LYS A 73 -18.26 0.50 31.57
C LYS A 73 -18.25 1.50 30.39
N ARG A 74 -17.20 2.32 30.31
CA ARG A 74 -17.01 3.23 29.15
C ARG A 74 -16.71 2.47 27.87
N LEU A 75 -15.89 1.43 27.95
CA LEU A 75 -15.57 0.55 26.83
C LEU A 75 -16.81 -0.21 26.34
N LEU A 76 -17.60 -0.78 27.26
CA LEU A 76 -18.88 -1.44 26.93
C LEU A 76 -19.90 -0.48 26.32
N ALA A 77 -20.02 0.75 26.85
CA ALA A 77 -20.91 1.75 26.24
C ALA A 77 -20.47 2.14 24.83
N LYS A 78 -19.16 2.26 24.59
CA LYS A 78 -18.58 2.53 23.26
C LYS A 78 -18.79 1.34 22.33
N GLN A 79 -18.53 0.12 22.77
CA GLN A 79 -18.76 -1.11 21.99
C GLN A 79 -20.25 -1.31 21.65
N GLU A 80 -21.15 -0.98 22.59
CA GLU A 80 -22.59 -1.04 22.35
C GLU A 80 -23.04 0.05 21.35
N GLN A 81 -22.42 1.22 21.39
CA GLN A 81 -22.65 2.30 20.44
C GLN A 81 -22.07 1.92 19.05
N GLU A 82 -20.91 1.29 19.01
CA GLU A 82 -20.30 0.76 17.79
C GLU A 82 -21.11 -0.43 17.24
N ARG A 83 -21.57 -1.36 18.08
CA ARG A 83 -22.47 -2.46 17.68
C ARG A 83 -23.79 -1.93 17.15
N LYS A 84 -24.39 -0.93 17.80
CA LYS A 84 -25.60 -0.23 17.29
C LYS A 84 -25.31 0.50 15.99
N HIS A 85 -24.12 1.08 15.84
CA HIS A 85 -23.68 1.68 14.59
C HIS A 85 -23.40 0.63 13.51
N GLU A 86 -22.77 -0.50 13.85
CA GLU A 86 -22.57 -1.64 12.93
C GLU A 86 -23.89 -2.31 12.57
N GLU A 87 -24.83 -2.47 13.49
CA GLU A 87 -26.18 -2.97 13.21
C GLU A 87 -26.97 -1.98 12.36
N TYR A 88 -26.82 -0.68 12.60
CA TYR A 88 -27.36 0.38 11.78
C TYR A 88 -26.70 0.38 10.38
N VAL A 89 -25.38 0.21 10.30
CA VAL A 89 -24.63 0.10 9.03
C VAL A 89 -24.92 -1.25 8.35
N LYS A 90 -25.03 -2.37 9.10
CA LYS A 90 -25.46 -3.67 8.55
C LYS A 90 -26.93 -3.65 8.11
N GLY A 91 -27.78 -2.94 8.84
CA GLY A 91 -29.17 -2.67 8.43
C GLY A 91 -29.25 -1.81 7.17
N LYS A 92 -28.32 -0.86 6.99
CA LYS A 92 -28.17 -0.04 5.78
C LYS A 92 -27.40 -0.74 4.65
N ARG A 93 -26.59 -1.76 4.91
CA ARG A 93 -25.87 -2.53 3.88
C ARG A 93 -26.74 -3.48 3.05
N ARG A 94 -28.04 -3.46 3.22
CA ARG A 94 -28.99 -4.00 2.25
C ARG A 94 -29.48 -2.88 1.30
N HIS A 95 -28.56 -2.12 0.71
CA HIS A 95 -28.92 -1.32 -0.47
C HIS A 95 -29.22 -2.34 -1.58
N ALA A 96 -30.44 -2.34 -2.08
CA ALA A 96 -30.74 -3.07 -3.29
C ALA A 96 -29.86 -2.48 -4.39
N PHE A 97 -29.06 -3.33 -5.04
CA PHE A 97 -28.30 -2.88 -6.21
C PHE A 97 -29.27 -2.63 -7.35
N PRO A 98 -29.27 -1.44 -7.98
CA PRO A 98 -30.13 -1.16 -9.11
C PRO A 98 -29.71 -2.05 -10.30
N ASN A 99 -30.69 -2.51 -11.07
CA ASN A 99 -30.41 -3.13 -12.35
C ASN A 99 -29.99 -2.06 -13.36
N ALA A 100 -29.07 -2.39 -14.24
CA ALA A 100 -28.69 -1.58 -15.38
C ALA A 100 -29.72 -1.75 -16.51
N VAL A 101 -30.55 -0.74 -16.72
CA VAL A 101 -31.61 -0.74 -17.74
C VAL A 101 -31.06 -0.13 -19.03
N ASP A 102 -31.03 -0.93 -20.08
CA ASP A 102 -30.71 -0.48 -21.42
C ASP A 102 -31.96 0.21 -22.02
N ILE A 103 -31.90 1.50 -22.22
CA ILE A 103 -32.96 2.31 -22.84
C ILE A 103 -32.61 2.76 -24.26
N GLY A 104 -31.51 2.18 -24.84
CA GLY A 104 -31.08 2.48 -26.21
C GLY A 104 -30.23 3.75 -26.32
N LEU A 105 -29.53 4.13 -25.25
CA LEU A 105 -28.58 5.25 -25.19
C LEU A 105 -27.16 4.72 -25.04
N SER A 106 -26.19 5.66 -25.03
CA SER A 106 -24.75 5.36 -24.92
C SER A 106 -24.39 4.59 -23.65
N VAL A 107 -25.13 4.79 -22.55
CA VAL A 107 -24.96 4.10 -21.27
C VAL A 107 -26.29 3.48 -20.80
N LYS A 108 -26.20 2.47 -19.91
CA LYS A 108 -27.38 1.92 -19.24
C LYS A 108 -27.68 2.73 -17.99
N TRP A 109 -28.97 3.00 -17.74
CA TRP A 109 -29.41 3.77 -16.59
C TRP A 109 -29.84 2.87 -15.45
N ALA A 110 -29.57 3.27 -14.21
CA ALA A 110 -30.04 2.53 -13.04
C ALA A 110 -31.57 2.45 -12.99
N SER A 111 -32.12 1.31 -12.57
CA SER A 111 -33.58 1.12 -12.43
C SER A 111 -34.19 2.01 -11.35
N PHE A 112 -33.39 2.47 -10.36
CA PHE A 112 -33.80 3.40 -9.30
C PHE A 112 -32.64 4.26 -8.81
N ASN A 113 -32.93 5.26 -7.97
CA ASN A 113 -31.97 6.21 -7.47
C ASN A 113 -30.97 5.56 -6.49
N LEU A 114 -29.79 6.17 -6.33
CA LEU A 114 -28.82 5.76 -5.34
C LEU A 114 -29.42 5.82 -3.93
N GLY A 115 -29.30 4.72 -3.17
CA GLY A 115 -29.92 4.59 -1.85
C GLY A 115 -31.42 4.30 -1.83
N ALA A 116 -32.05 4.04 -2.97
CA ALA A 116 -33.43 3.57 -3.09
C ALA A 116 -33.52 2.05 -3.14
N TYR A 117 -34.73 1.50 -3.03
CA TYR A 117 -35.03 0.07 -3.12
C TYR A 117 -35.91 -0.28 -4.31
N LYS A 118 -36.62 0.70 -4.86
CA LYS A 118 -37.54 0.55 -5.98
C LYS A 118 -37.63 1.84 -6.79
N PRO A 119 -38.16 1.81 -8.04
CA PRO A 119 -38.19 2.96 -8.94
C PRO A 119 -38.90 4.21 -8.41
N SER A 120 -39.93 4.05 -7.59
CA SER A 120 -40.70 5.15 -6.98
C SER A 120 -40.01 5.79 -5.77
N ASP A 121 -38.98 5.18 -5.18
CA ASP A 121 -38.29 5.74 -4.04
C ASP A 121 -37.38 6.90 -4.45
N VAL A 122 -37.40 7.97 -3.66
CA VAL A 122 -36.59 9.16 -3.86
C VAL A 122 -35.08 8.86 -3.72
N GLY A 123 -34.76 7.89 -2.86
CA GLY A 123 -33.36 7.54 -2.56
C GLY A 123 -32.68 8.51 -1.61
N SER A 124 -31.36 8.38 -1.53
CA SER A 124 -30.51 9.26 -0.73
C SER A 124 -30.20 10.56 -1.47
N MET A 125 -29.95 11.61 -0.69
CA MET A 125 -29.62 12.94 -1.22
C MET A 125 -28.14 13.22 -0.93
N PHE A 126 -27.47 13.87 -1.88
CA PHE A 126 -26.02 14.11 -1.86
C PHE A 126 -25.73 15.59 -2.18
N TYR A 127 -24.68 16.11 -1.57
CA TYR A 127 -24.00 17.29 -2.11
C TYR A 127 -23.12 16.87 -3.29
N TRP A 128 -22.88 17.77 -4.23
CA TRP A 128 -22.02 17.45 -5.36
C TRP A 128 -20.58 17.16 -4.89
N ALA A 129 -19.94 16.14 -5.47
CA ALA A 129 -18.61 15.63 -5.10
C ALA A 129 -18.50 15.07 -3.67
N GLU A 130 -19.60 14.73 -3.01
CA GLU A 130 -19.62 13.96 -1.77
C GLU A 130 -19.98 12.51 -2.02
N ASN A 131 -19.17 11.60 -1.48
CA ASN A 131 -19.36 10.16 -1.65
C ASN A 131 -20.23 9.50 -0.56
N GLN A 132 -20.79 10.29 0.37
CA GLN A 132 -21.71 9.85 1.43
C GLN A 132 -22.98 10.68 1.43
N SER A 133 -24.12 10.02 1.70
CA SER A 133 -25.39 10.72 1.80
C SER A 133 -25.45 11.64 3.03
N SER A 134 -25.94 12.86 2.86
CA SER A 134 -26.13 13.80 3.94
C SER A 134 -27.63 13.99 4.26
N THR A 135 -27.95 14.08 5.55
CA THR A 135 -29.33 14.30 5.98
C THR A 135 -29.64 15.74 6.39
N ILE A 136 -28.71 16.49 6.87
CA ILE A 136 -28.77 17.94 7.18
C ILE A 136 -27.38 18.36 7.68
N GLY A 137 -26.75 19.39 7.13
CA GLY A 137 -25.48 19.96 7.58
C GLY A 137 -24.82 20.76 6.47
N TYR A 138 -23.85 21.57 6.82
CA TYR A 138 -23.00 22.21 5.81
C TYR A 138 -22.10 21.17 5.19
N PRO A 139 -21.90 21.18 3.85
CA PRO A 139 -21.02 20.24 3.19
C PRO A 139 -19.61 20.34 3.76
N LYS A 140 -18.99 19.19 4.00
CA LYS A 140 -17.64 19.06 4.58
C LYS A 140 -16.56 19.72 3.68
N TYR A 141 -16.88 19.99 2.43
CA TYR A 141 -16.01 20.46 1.36
C TYR A 141 -16.47 21.75 0.66
N CYS A 142 -17.10 22.69 1.37
CA CYS A 142 -17.53 23.98 0.81
C CYS A 142 -16.40 24.87 0.22
N LYS A 143 -15.15 24.40 0.23
CA LYS A 143 -13.98 25.08 -0.38
C LYS A 143 -13.28 24.21 -1.41
N ILE A 144 -14.04 23.35 -2.10
CA ILE A 144 -13.47 22.57 -3.19
C ILE A 144 -13.25 23.51 -4.38
N ASN A 145 -12.00 23.64 -4.82
CA ASN A 145 -11.72 24.30 -6.09
C ASN A 145 -12.15 23.37 -7.22
N ILE A 146 -13.34 23.60 -7.75
CA ILE A 146 -13.99 22.80 -8.80
C ILE A 146 -13.13 22.74 -10.06
N ASP A 147 -12.41 23.82 -10.38
CA ASP A 147 -11.54 23.87 -11.55
C ASP A 147 -10.36 22.88 -11.44
N VAL A 148 -10.01 22.46 -10.22
CA VAL A 148 -8.95 21.47 -9.97
C VAL A 148 -9.48 20.04 -10.04
N ILE A 149 -10.75 19.80 -9.66
CA ILE A 149 -11.32 18.45 -9.61
C ILE A 149 -11.78 17.98 -10.99
N GLY A 150 -12.32 18.87 -11.80
CA GLY A 150 -12.88 18.52 -13.11
C GLY A 150 -14.10 17.61 -13.02
N ASP A 151 -14.37 16.85 -14.08
CA ASP A 151 -15.45 15.87 -14.12
C ASP A 151 -15.18 14.70 -13.16
N ILE A 152 -16.14 14.41 -12.27
CA ILE A 152 -15.99 13.40 -11.22
C ILE A 152 -16.50 12.00 -11.60
N ALA A 153 -16.98 11.80 -12.83
CA ALA A 153 -17.54 10.52 -13.27
C ALA A 153 -16.54 9.35 -13.06
N GLY A 154 -16.91 8.39 -12.24
CA GLY A 154 -16.09 7.22 -11.97
C GLY A 154 -14.90 7.44 -11.02
N ASP A 155 -14.81 8.59 -10.37
CA ASP A 155 -13.82 8.88 -9.34
C ASP A 155 -14.30 8.38 -7.96
N GLU A 156 -13.67 7.33 -7.42
CA GLU A 156 -14.07 6.71 -6.15
C GLU A 156 -14.06 7.70 -4.96
N LYS A 157 -13.30 8.78 -5.05
CA LYS A 157 -13.20 9.79 -4.00
C LYS A 157 -14.39 10.77 -4.00
N TYR A 158 -14.89 11.11 -5.18
CA TYR A 158 -15.87 12.18 -5.36
C TYR A 158 -17.22 11.70 -5.93
N ASP A 159 -17.24 10.55 -6.60
CA ASP A 159 -18.46 9.98 -7.19
C ASP A 159 -19.11 8.98 -6.24
N ALA A 160 -20.24 9.37 -5.66
CA ALA A 160 -21.00 8.55 -4.73
C ALA A 160 -21.51 7.24 -5.34
N ALA A 161 -21.83 7.22 -6.63
CA ALA A 161 -22.31 6.01 -7.29
C ALA A 161 -21.17 5.00 -7.46
N THR A 162 -19.98 5.45 -7.88
CA THR A 162 -18.78 4.61 -7.97
C THR A 162 -18.38 4.06 -6.61
N ASN A 163 -18.40 4.91 -5.57
CA ASN A 163 -18.04 4.51 -4.21
C ASN A 163 -19.02 3.47 -3.63
N MET A 164 -20.34 3.63 -3.86
CA MET A 164 -21.37 2.78 -3.24
C MET A 164 -21.71 1.54 -4.04
N LEU A 165 -21.60 1.56 -5.37
CA LEU A 165 -22.04 0.50 -6.27
C LEU A 165 -20.88 -0.19 -7.03
N GLY A 166 -19.66 0.35 -6.95
CA GLY A 166 -18.46 -0.17 -7.62
C GLY A 166 -18.20 0.47 -8.98
N ARG A 167 -17.00 0.21 -9.53
CA ARG A 167 -16.38 0.93 -10.66
C ARG A 167 -17.16 1.00 -11.97
N ASN A 168 -18.11 0.11 -12.17
CA ASN A 168 -18.95 0.13 -13.38
C ASN A 168 -20.14 1.07 -13.24
N TRP A 169 -20.40 1.60 -12.05
CA TRP A 169 -21.45 2.55 -11.76
C TRP A 169 -20.84 3.93 -11.48
N ARG A 170 -21.44 4.96 -12.01
CA ARG A 170 -21.01 6.35 -11.82
C ARG A 170 -22.13 7.35 -11.98
N LEU A 171 -21.89 8.63 -11.64
CA LEU A 171 -22.76 9.72 -12.00
C LEU A 171 -22.81 9.86 -13.54
N PRO A 172 -23.98 10.23 -14.10
CA PRO A 172 -24.08 10.57 -15.52
C PRO A 172 -23.32 11.86 -15.81
N THR A 173 -22.69 11.94 -16.97
CA THR A 173 -22.11 13.18 -17.49
C THR A 173 -23.20 14.12 -18.04
N GLU A 174 -22.82 15.36 -18.30
CA GLU A 174 -23.72 16.32 -18.95
C GLU A 174 -24.16 15.83 -20.32
N GLU A 175 -23.25 15.27 -21.12
CA GLU A 175 -23.53 14.74 -22.46
C GLU A 175 -24.54 13.60 -22.41
N GLU A 176 -24.42 12.68 -21.47
CA GLU A 176 -25.35 11.57 -21.28
C GLU A 176 -26.73 12.04 -20.84
N CYS A 177 -26.79 13.08 -20.01
CA CYS A 177 -28.05 13.75 -19.68
C CYS A 177 -28.65 14.49 -20.88
N ARG A 178 -27.85 15.11 -21.74
CA ARG A 178 -28.33 15.71 -23.01
C ARG A 178 -28.85 14.65 -23.97
N GLU A 179 -28.18 13.50 -24.06
CA GLU A 179 -28.66 12.35 -24.82
C GLU A 179 -30.03 11.88 -24.30
N LEU A 180 -30.18 11.75 -22.97
CA LEU A 180 -31.43 11.40 -22.32
C LEU A 180 -32.58 12.41 -22.64
N LEU A 181 -32.28 13.72 -22.65
CA LEU A 181 -33.21 14.77 -22.98
C LEU A 181 -33.64 14.76 -24.45
N ASN A 182 -32.66 14.54 -25.36
CA ASN A 182 -32.91 14.70 -26.81
C ASN A 182 -33.47 13.44 -27.47
N MET A 183 -33.17 12.24 -26.92
CA MET A 183 -33.46 10.97 -27.56
C MET A 183 -34.66 10.23 -26.95
N CYS A 184 -35.11 10.64 -25.75
CA CYS A 184 -36.15 9.93 -25.01
C CYS A 184 -37.48 10.72 -24.96
N LYS A 185 -38.58 9.95 -24.85
CA LYS A 185 -39.91 10.51 -24.59
C LYS A 185 -40.14 10.66 -23.09
N TRP A 186 -40.61 11.81 -22.65
CA TRP A 186 -40.83 12.17 -21.26
C TRP A 186 -42.33 12.29 -20.96
N GLU A 187 -42.83 11.52 -20.01
CA GLU A 187 -44.25 11.54 -19.59
C GLU A 187 -44.33 11.71 -18.07
N THR A 188 -45.28 12.53 -17.62
CA THR A 188 -45.63 12.62 -16.19
C THR A 188 -46.37 11.35 -15.77
N LYS A 189 -45.90 10.71 -14.70
CA LYS A 189 -46.55 9.49 -14.18
C LYS A 189 -46.50 9.47 -12.66
N VAL A 190 -47.49 8.82 -12.06
CA VAL A 190 -47.52 8.52 -10.62
C VAL A 190 -47.32 7.04 -10.43
N ILE A 191 -46.29 6.64 -9.67
CA ILE A 191 -45.99 5.24 -9.30
C ILE A 191 -45.91 5.18 -7.77
N ASP A 192 -46.65 4.26 -7.17
CA ASP A 192 -46.75 4.09 -5.71
C ASP A 192 -47.10 5.40 -4.97
N GLY A 193 -47.90 6.27 -5.57
CA GLY A 193 -48.28 7.58 -5.00
C GLY A 193 -47.23 8.69 -5.12
N ILE A 194 -46.09 8.40 -5.75
CA ILE A 194 -45.02 9.38 -6.02
C ILE A 194 -45.10 9.83 -7.48
N GLU A 195 -45.19 11.14 -7.68
CA GLU A 195 -45.15 11.74 -9.00
C GLU A 195 -43.71 11.85 -9.51
N GLY A 196 -43.51 11.72 -10.81
CA GLY A 196 -42.21 11.78 -11.45
C GLY A 196 -42.32 11.76 -12.97
N ARG A 197 -41.20 11.50 -13.63
CA ARG A 197 -41.11 11.37 -15.08
C ARG A 197 -40.82 9.92 -15.47
N LEU A 198 -41.67 9.33 -16.31
CA LEU A 198 -41.37 8.12 -17.04
C LEU A 198 -40.59 8.52 -18.30
N VAL A 199 -39.36 8.04 -18.42
CA VAL A 199 -38.46 8.35 -19.53
C VAL A 199 -38.33 7.10 -20.36
N THR A 200 -38.85 7.13 -21.59
CA THR A 200 -38.84 5.99 -22.52
C THR A 200 -37.80 6.25 -23.61
N GLY A 201 -36.83 5.36 -23.74
CA GLY A 201 -35.75 5.47 -24.71
C GLY A 201 -36.12 4.97 -26.09
N PRO A 202 -35.23 5.11 -27.09
CA PRO A 202 -35.44 4.69 -28.47
C PRO A 202 -35.78 3.21 -28.66
N ASN A 203 -35.33 2.34 -27.77
CA ASN A 203 -35.58 0.89 -27.81
C ASN A 203 -36.92 0.49 -27.14
N GLY A 204 -37.70 1.47 -26.62
CA GLY A 204 -38.98 1.23 -25.96
C GLY A 204 -38.89 0.90 -24.47
N ASN A 205 -37.71 0.65 -23.92
CA ASN A 205 -37.54 0.46 -22.49
C ASN A 205 -37.63 1.82 -21.76
N SER A 206 -37.98 1.78 -20.48
CA SER A 206 -38.22 2.99 -19.71
C SER A 206 -37.56 2.93 -18.33
N ILE A 207 -37.24 4.12 -17.81
CA ILE A 207 -36.85 4.35 -16.41
C ILE A 207 -37.82 5.37 -15.80
N PHE A 208 -38.03 5.27 -14.49
CA PHE A 208 -38.85 6.26 -13.77
C PHE A 208 -37.98 7.13 -12.88
N LEU A 209 -38.04 8.43 -13.04
CA LEU A 209 -37.35 9.44 -12.28
C LEU A 209 -38.33 10.14 -11.33
N PRO A 210 -38.41 9.77 -10.04
CA PRO A 210 -39.37 10.40 -9.10
C PRO A 210 -38.98 11.86 -8.81
N PHE A 211 -39.99 12.66 -8.49
CA PHE A 211 -39.78 13.99 -7.91
C PHE A 211 -39.11 13.84 -6.54
N ASN A 212 -38.05 14.60 -6.29
CA ASN A 212 -37.23 14.47 -5.10
C ASN A 212 -37.10 15.78 -4.28
N GLN A 213 -37.66 16.89 -4.75
CA GLN A 213 -37.73 18.16 -4.04
C GLN A 213 -39.15 18.45 -3.58
N LYS A 214 -39.29 18.82 -2.29
CA LYS A 214 -40.58 19.16 -1.67
C LYS A 214 -40.83 20.66 -1.69
N ASN A 215 -42.03 21.01 -1.99
CA ASN A 215 -42.53 22.37 -1.72
C ASN A 215 -42.61 22.54 -0.19
N ILE A 216 -42.00 23.62 0.33
CA ILE A 216 -41.90 23.89 1.77
C ILE A 216 -43.30 24.11 2.42
N ILE A 217 -44.24 24.66 1.66
CA ILE A 217 -45.57 25.01 2.17
C ILE A 217 -46.53 23.80 2.12
N SER A 218 -46.53 23.07 0.99
CA SER A 218 -47.49 21.96 0.79
C SER A 218 -46.94 20.60 1.28
N GLY A 219 -45.64 20.48 1.48
CA GLY A 219 -44.97 19.21 1.81
C GLY A 219 -44.97 18.17 0.68
N LYS A 220 -45.56 18.49 -0.49
CA LYS A 220 -45.60 17.60 -1.65
C LYS A 220 -44.32 17.68 -2.46
N TYR A 221 -43.93 16.56 -3.08
CA TYR A 221 -42.86 16.57 -4.05
C TYR A 221 -43.33 17.21 -5.36
N VAL A 222 -42.63 18.27 -5.84
CA VAL A 222 -43.06 19.11 -6.97
C VAL A 222 -42.03 19.16 -8.10
N SER A 223 -40.81 18.71 -7.87
CA SER A 223 -39.75 18.68 -8.90
C SER A 223 -38.73 17.59 -8.64
N GLY A 224 -38.04 17.17 -9.70
CA GLY A 224 -36.86 16.29 -9.64
C GLY A 224 -35.61 17.06 -9.97
N HIS A 225 -34.60 16.88 -9.14
CA HIS A 225 -33.24 17.42 -9.31
C HIS A 225 -32.21 16.32 -9.11
N TYR A 226 -31.35 16.12 -10.11
CA TYR A 226 -30.36 15.04 -10.13
C TYR A 226 -28.99 15.56 -10.56
N TRP A 227 -27.95 15.29 -9.75
CA TRP A 227 -26.60 15.70 -10.09
C TRP A 227 -26.08 15.00 -11.34
N THR A 228 -25.34 15.75 -12.16
CA THR A 228 -24.39 15.22 -13.13
C THR A 228 -22.98 15.19 -12.53
N SER A 229 -22.06 14.50 -13.19
CA SER A 229 -20.65 14.50 -12.78
C SER A 229 -19.91 15.79 -13.20
N THR A 230 -20.50 16.59 -14.09
CA THR A 230 -19.83 17.69 -14.78
C THR A 230 -19.91 18.98 -13.98
N PRO A 231 -18.78 19.60 -13.63
CA PRO A 231 -18.74 20.88 -12.94
C PRO A 231 -19.09 22.04 -13.88
N HIS A 232 -19.48 23.16 -13.30
CA HIS A 232 -19.63 24.41 -14.05
C HIS A 232 -18.40 25.30 -13.84
N HIS A 233 -17.60 25.50 -14.88
CA HIS A 233 -16.33 26.24 -14.80
C HIS A 233 -16.49 27.68 -14.31
N GLY A 234 -15.57 28.10 -13.43
CA GLY A 234 -15.52 29.46 -12.91
C GLY A 234 -16.48 29.75 -11.75
N SER A 235 -17.13 28.75 -11.17
CA SER A 235 -18.04 28.96 -10.03
C SER A 235 -18.04 27.71 -9.10
N GLU A 236 -18.45 27.89 -7.83
CA GLU A 236 -18.71 26.78 -6.90
C GLU A 236 -20.04 26.07 -7.25
N SER A 237 -20.19 25.63 -8.49
CA SER A 237 -21.43 25.10 -9.03
C SER A 237 -21.20 23.89 -9.93
N ALA A 238 -22.21 23.04 -10.06
CA ALA A 238 -22.24 21.92 -10.97
C ALA A 238 -23.54 21.84 -11.73
N ASN A 239 -23.57 21.02 -12.77
CA ASN A 239 -24.77 20.88 -13.61
C ASN A 239 -25.71 19.83 -13.01
N ASP A 240 -26.99 20.08 -13.11
CA ASP A 240 -28.05 19.17 -12.68
C ASP A 240 -29.18 19.04 -13.71
N LEU A 241 -29.76 17.84 -13.77
CA LEU A 241 -30.95 17.53 -14.56
C LEU A 241 -32.17 17.87 -13.74
N ARG A 242 -33.03 18.75 -14.26
CA ARG A 242 -34.29 19.25 -13.62
C ARG A 242 -35.53 18.93 -14.40
N PHE A 243 -36.65 18.73 -13.67
CA PHE A 243 -37.99 18.62 -14.22
C PHE A 243 -39.03 18.91 -13.12
N GLY A 244 -40.23 19.34 -13.49
CA GLY A 244 -41.33 19.63 -12.56
C GLY A 244 -42.01 20.96 -12.82
N GLU A 245 -42.71 21.52 -11.80
CA GLU A 245 -43.62 22.68 -11.95
C GLU A 245 -42.96 23.95 -12.49
N ASN A 246 -41.65 24.14 -12.27
CA ASN A 246 -40.95 25.37 -12.67
C ASN A 246 -40.12 25.22 -13.97
N CYS A 247 -40.23 24.08 -14.67
CA CYS A 247 -39.52 23.85 -15.92
C CYS A 247 -40.43 24.18 -17.11
N LYS A 248 -39.92 24.97 -18.07
CA LYS A 248 -40.65 25.33 -19.30
C LYS A 248 -40.81 24.19 -20.28
N GLN A 249 -39.96 23.16 -20.14
CA GLN A 249 -39.91 21.91 -20.93
C GLN A 249 -40.15 20.72 -20.03
N PRO A 250 -40.40 19.51 -20.58
CA PRO A 250 -40.58 18.30 -19.79
C PRO A 250 -39.43 18.04 -18.82
N ALA A 251 -38.19 18.37 -19.21
CA ALA A 251 -36.97 18.37 -18.39
C ALA A 251 -35.92 19.29 -19.03
N GLU A 252 -34.96 19.76 -18.25
CA GLU A 252 -33.87 20.64 -18.70
C GLU A 252 -32.58 20.37 -17.93
N LEU A 253 -31.43 20.63 -18.55
CA LEU A 253 -30.17 20.74 -17.88
C LEU A 253 -29.95 22.18 -17.41
N TRP A 254 -29.69 22.32 -16.12
CA TRP A 254 -29.39 23.60 -15.53
C TRP A 254 -27.89 23.69 -15.20
N CYS A 255 -27.26 24.71 -15.74
CA CYS A 255 -25.88 25.03 -15.48
C CYS A 255 -25.79 25.98 -14.29
N ALA A 256 -24.81 25.78 -13.42
CA ALA A 256 -24.52 26.66 -12.27
C ALA A 256 -25.43 26.48 -11.05
N THR A 257 -25.75 25.25 -10.68
CA THR A 257 -26.35 24.98 -9.36
C THR A 257 -25.26 24.87 -8.30
N ALA A 258 -25.41 25.64 -7.22
CA ALA A 258 -24.46 25.64 -6.13
C ALA A 258 -24.25 24.21 -5.55
N CYS A 259 -23.01 23.73 -5.45
CA CYS A 259 -22.65 22.38 -4.98
C CYS A 259 -23.15 22.07 -3.55
N ARG A 260 -23.55 23.11 -2.80
CA ARG A 260 -24.19 23.01 -1.49
C ARG A 260 -25.68 22.63 -1.50
N CYS A 261 -26.26 22.35 -2.66
CA CYS A 261 -27.62 21.84 -2.77
C CYS A 261 -27.62 20.32 -2.59
N LEU A 262 -28.69 19.79 -1.98
CA LEU A 262 -28.90 18.37 -1.79
C LEU A 262 -29.80 17.83 -2.90
N PHE A 263 -29.23 17.02 -3.80
CA PHE A 263 -29.96 16.43 -4.92
C PHE A 263 -29.80 14.90 -4.95
N GLY A 264 -30.68 14.24 -5.69
CA GLY A 264 -30.65 12.83 -5.95
C GLY A 264 -29.53 12.47 -6.94
N ILE A 265 -29.17 11.21 -6.97
CA ILE A 265 -28.28 10.63 -7.98
C ILE A 265 -29.02 9.48 -8.67
N ARG A 266 -29.12 9.54 -10.00
CA ARG A 266 -29.51 8.41 -10.83
C ARG A 266 -28.25 7.85 -11.50
N PRO A 267 -27.68 6.75 -11.01
CA PRO A 267 -26.44 6.21 -11.55
C PRO A 267 -26.60 5.72 -12.99
N VAL A 268 -25.50 5.75 -13.72
CA VAL A 268 -25.36 5.06 -15.01
C VAL A 268 -24.37 3.91 -14.88
N TYR A 269 -24.60 2.85 -15.66
CA TYR A 269 -23.73 1.68 -15.73
C TYR A 269 -22.98 1.68 -17.06
N THR A 270 -21.66 1.53 -16.98
CA THR A 270 -20.80 1.43 -18.15
C THR A 270 -19.74 0.35 -17.96
N THR A 271 -19.36 -0.32 -19.05
CA THR A 271 -18.22 -1.24 -19.08
C THR A 271 -16.90 -0.48 -19.30
N VAL A 272 -16.97 0.81 -19.62
CA VAL A 272 -15.84 1.70 -19.85
C VAL A 272 -15.51 2.40 -18.53
N THR A 273 -14.38 2.06 -17.91
CA THR A 273 -13.89 2.74 -16.70
C THR A 273 -13.42 4.16 -17.05
N ARG A 274 -13.32 5.05 -16.04
CA ARG A 274 -12.81 6.43 -16.22
C ARG A 274 -11.50 6.46 -17.00
N ALA A 275 -10.54 5.58 -16.67
CA ALA A 275 -9.26 5.46 -17.36
C ALA A 275 -9.44 5.08 -18.84
N MET A 276 -10.37 4.16 -19.14
CA MET A 276 -10.67 3.77 -20.54
C MET A 276 -11.40 4.91 -21.30
N SER A 277 -12.27 5.65 -20.62
CA SER A 277 -12.95 6.82 -21.22
C SER A 277 -11.97 7.95 -21.53
N GLU A 278 -11.00 8.21 -20.64
CA GLU A 278 -9.93 9.19 -20.89
C GLU A 278 -9.02 8.76 -22.05
N ILE A 279 -8.67 7.48 -22.13
CA ILE A 279 -7.93 6.89 -23.25
C ILE A 279 -8.71 7.02 -24.56
N GLN A 280 -10.04 6.80 -24.50
CA GLN A 280 -10.90 6.91 -25.69
C GLN A 280 -11.04 8.35 -26.17
N LYS A 281 -11.20 9.34 -25.25
CA LYS A 281 -11.19 10.77 -25.56
C LYS A 281 -9.86 11.21 -26.18
N VAL A 282 -8.73 10.75 -25.66
CA VAL A 282 -7.40 11.03 -26.24
C VAL A 282 -7.28 10.44 -27.64
N THR A 283 -7.80 9.22 -27.84
CA THR A 283 -7.80 8.55 -29.15
C THR A 283 -8.70 9.26 -30.16
N GLU A 284 -9.87 9.76 -29.72
CA GLU A 284 -10.79 10.53 -30.57
C GLU A 284 -10.24 11.92 -30.89
N THR A 285 -9.59 12.59 -29.97
CA THR A 285 -8.87 13.85 -30.19
C THR A 285 -7.73 13.64 -31.18
N LYS A 286 -7.03 12.51 -31.07
CA LYS A 286 -5.97 12.11 -32.03
C LYS A 286 -6.53 11.90 -33.44
N LYS A 287 -7.66 11.17 -33.58
CA LYS A 287 -8.35 10.98 -34.86
C LYS A 287 -8.86 12.30 -35.46
N ALA A 288 -9.42 13.19 -34.65
CA ALA A 288 -9.86 14.51 -35.09
C ALA A 288 -8.69 15.37 -35.57
N TYR A 289 -7.54 15.30 -34.88
CA TYR A 289 -6.32 15.99 -35.26
C TYR A 289 -5.69 15.41 -36.55
N GLU A 290 -5.69 14.10 -36.69
CA GLU A 290 -5.28 13.42 -37.93
C GLU A 290 -6.19 13.81 -39.11
N GLN A 291 -7.49 13.89 -38.94
CA GLN A 291 -8.43 14.35 -39.97
C GLN A 291 -8.27 15.84 -40.33
N ILE A 292 -7.86 16.69 -39.37
CA ILE A 292 -7.51 18.11 -39.66
C ILE A 292 -6.23 18.21 -40.45
N LEU A 293 -5.23 17.40 -40.16
CA LEU A 293 -3.97 17.32 -40.92
C LEU A 293 -4.16 16.81 -42.36
N GLU A 294 -5.14 15.92 -42.59
CA GLU A 294 -5.51 15.44 -43.93
C GLU A 294 -6.30 16.45 -44.76
N ARG A 295 -6.98 17.43 -44.14
CA ARG A 295 -7.94 18.34 -44.83
C ARG A 295 -7.38 19.69 -45.22
N GLU A 296 -6.29 20.19 -44.63
CA GLU A 296 -5.75 21.51 -45.00
C GLU A 296 -4.21 21.59 -44.96
N PRO A 297 -3.53 21.53 -46.08
CA PRO A 297 -2.14 21.92 -46.15
C PRO A 297 -2.02 23.43 -46.39
N ARG A 298 -1.99 24.23 -45.34
CA ARG A 298 -1.50 25.62 -45.39
C ARG A 298 -0.25 25.75 -44.52
N LEU A 299 0.85 25.97 -45.19
CA LEU A 299 2.20 26.15 -44.69
C LEU A 299 2.32 27.45 -43.88
N THR A 300 2.61 27.34 -42.60
CA THR A 300 3.14 28.44 -41.81
C THR A 300 4.67 28.29 -41.72
N ASP A 301 5.41 29.34 -41.37
CA ASP A 301 6.90 29.32 -41.29
C ASP A 301 7.47 28.17 -40.40
N THR A 302 6.67 27.59 -39.53
CA THR A 302 6.99 26.39 -38.77
C THR A 302 7.03 25.12 -39.63
N GLU A 303 6.25 25.05 -40.72
CA GLU A 303 6.21 23.90 -41.63
C GLU A 303 7.40 23.85 -42.55
N CYS A 304 8.03 24.98 -42.85
CA CYS A 304 9.25 25.00 -43.66
C CYS A 304 10.41 24.28 -42.92
N ASN A 305 10.51 24.47 -41.62
CA ASN A 305 11.44 23.74 -40.77
C ASN A 305 11.06 22.24 -40.65
N TYR A 306 9.77 21.92 -40.61
CA TYR A 306 9.28 20.56 -40.53
C TYR A 306 9.60 19.72 -41.80
N LYS A 307 9.43 20.32 -42.96
CA LYS A 307 9.79 19.67 -44.24
C LYS A 307 11.30 19.39 -44.34
N HIS A 308 12.14 20.28 -43.85
CA HIS A 308 13.59 20.08 -43.82
C HIS A 308 14.01 18.98 -42.85
N TYR A 309 13.25 18.77 -41.76
CA TYR A 309 13.44 17.66 -40.81
C TYR A 309 12.94 16.32 -41.32
N GLN A 310 11.84 16.26 -42.09
CA GLN A 310 11.36 15.02 -42.73
C GLN A 310 12.39 14.39 -43.69
N GLU A 311 13.20 15.23 -44.35
CA GLU A 311 14.26 14.72 -45.25
C GLU A 311 15.43 14.06 -44.51
N LYS A 312 15.60 14.34 -43.21
CA LYS A 312 16.68 13.80 -42.36
C LYS A 312 16.23 12.75 -41.37
N CYS A 313 14.94 12.55 -41.19
CA CYS A 313 14.40 11.58 -40.25
C CYS A 313 13.89 10.33 -40.96
N ILE A 314 14.25 9.16 -40.41
CA ILE A 314 13.71 7.89 -40.90
C ILE A 314 12.38 7.67 -40.18
N ILE A 315 11.28 7.55 -40.95
CA ILE A 315 9.97 7.19 -40.39
C ILE A 315 9.89 5.67 -40.37
N HIS A 316 9.74 5.10 -39.18
CA HIS A 316 9.51 3.67 -38.98
C HIS A 316 8.03 3.45 -38.71
N GLU A 317 7.27 2.95 -39.68
CA GLU A 317 5.82 2.75 -39.58
C GLU A 317 5.43 1.56 -38.67
N ASP A 318 6.34 0.58 -38.52
CA ASP A 318 6.08 -0.69 -37.83
C ASP A 318 6.65 -0.73 -36.38
N GLU A 319 7.37 0.31 -35.96
CA GLU A 319 8.00 0.33 -34.62
C GLU A 319 7.07 0.93 -33.57
N LYS A 320 6.57 0.10 -32.64
CA LYS A 320 5.76 0.54 -31.50
C LYS A 320 6.68 0.95 -30.35
N VAL A 321 6.79 2.25 -30.10
CA VAL A 321 7.54 2.78 -28.96
C VAL A 321 6.57 3.21 -27.86
N PRO A 322 6.81 2.79 -26.60
CA PRO A 322 6.00 3.25 -25.49
C PRO A 322 6.08 4.77 -25.35
N ASN A 323 4.97 5.46 -25.58
CA ASN A 323 4.87 6.90 -25.34
C ASN A 323 4.67 7.13 -23.84
N ARG A 324 5.71 7.58 -23.15
CA ARG A 324 5.64 7.96 -21.74
C ARG A 324 5.11 9.39 -21.65
N ASN A 325 3.81 9.57 -21.42
CA ASN A 325 3.25 10.90 -21.21
C ASN A 325 3.83 11.51 -19.93
N PRO A 326 4.57 12.62 -20.00
CA PRO A 326 5.22 13.23 -18.85
C PRO A 326 4.23 13.76 -17.80
N LEU A 327 3.01 14.11 -18.21
CA LEU A 327 1.96 14.66 -17.33
C LEU A 327 1.19 13.57 -16.56
N LEU A 328 1.29 12.29 -16.98
CA LEU A 328 0.53 11.17 -16.41
C LEU A 328 1.41 10.16 -15.66
N GLY A 329 2.58 10.54 -15.20
CA GLY A 329 3.39 9.71 -14.27
C GLY A 329 3.77 8.32 -14.79
N GLY A 330 4.05 8.16 -16.09
CA GLY A 330 4.63 6.92 -16.61
C GLY A 330 3.67 5.94 -17.28
N ILE A 331 2.44 6.34 -17.58
CA ILE A 331 1.54 5.51 -18.41
C ILE A 331 2.06 5.48 -19.83
N CYS A 332 2.41 4.28 -20.31
CA CYS A 332 2.87 4.05 -21.66
C CYS A 332 1.70 4.09 -22.66
N PHE A 333 1.66 5.12 -23.50
CA PHE A 333 0.89 5.07 -24.74
C PHE A 333 1.79 4.48 -25.83
N VAL A 334 1.24 3.64 -26.69
CA VAL A 334 1.93 3.12 -27.85
C VAL A 334 1.63 4.05 -29.02
N GLU A 335 2.63 4.74 -29.53
CA GLU A 335 2.50 5.51 -30.77
C GLU A 335 2.74 4.58 -31.97
N ASP A 336 1.85 4.61 -32.94
CA ASP A 336 1.93 3.78 -34.12
C ASP A 336 2.92 4.33 -35.14
N LYS A 337 3.28 5.64 -35.07
CA LYS A 337 4.23 6.32 -35.95
C LYS A 337 5.15 7.21 -35.14
N ILE A 338 6.43 7.16 -35.43
CA ILE A 338 7.49 7.90 -34.75
C ILE A 338 8.46 8.53 -35.75
N LEU A 339 9.16 9.57 -35.30
CA LEU A 339 10.30 10.14 -36.02
C LEU A 339 11.58 9.72 -35.29
N ARG A 340 12.56 9.17 -36.07
CA ARG A 340 13.89 8.88 -35.52
C ARG A 340 14.90 9.80 -36.23
N ASP A 341 15.72 10.48 -35.43
CA ASP A 341 16.76 11.33 -36.01
C ASP A 341 18.07 10.58 -36.34
N GLU A 342 19.04 11.30 -36.87
CA GLU A 342 20.37 10.79 -37.27
C GLU A 342 21.20 10.22 -36.10
N HIS A 343 20.86 10.56 -34.85
CA HIS A 343 21.51 10.10 -33.62
C HIS A 343 20.73 8.98 -32.93
N GLY A 344 19.66 8.47 -33.55
CA GLY A 344 18.83 7.41 -33.01
C GLY A 344 17.79 7.88 -32.00
N ILE A 345 17.61 9.21 -31.78
CA ILE A 345 16.63 9.77 -30.88
C ILE A 345 15.24 9.69 -31.49
N ILE A 346 14.28 9.27 -30.67
CA ILE A 346 12.88 9.05 -31.07
C ILE A 346 12.00 10.18 -30.60
N TYR A 347 11.22 10.73 -31.52
CA TYR A 347 10.24 11.79 -31.26
C TYR A 347 8.84 11.34 -31.65
N SER A 348 7.83 12.01 -31.09
CA SER A 348 6.46 11.96 -31.62
C SER A 348 6.41 12.48 -33.05
N LEU A 349 5.38 12.07 -33.81
CA LEU A 349 5.25 12.43 -35.23
C LEU A 349 5.19 13.96 -35.46
N ASP A 350 4.60 14.71 -34.52
CA ASP A 350 4.54 16.18 -34.53
C ASP A 350 5.84 16.86 -34.06
N GLY A 351 6.87 16.10 -33.69
CA GLY A 351 8.16 16.59 -33.20
C GLY A 351 8.12 17.26 -31.81
N LYS A 352 6.95 17.41 -31.21
CA LYS A 352 6.79 18.15 -29.95
C LYS A 352 7.24 17.39 -28.71
N ARG A 353 7.30 16.05 -28.79
CA ARG A 353 7.70 15.21 -27.67
C ARG A 353 8.93 14.40 -28.01
N LEU A 354 9.96 14.44 -27.19
CA LEU A 354 11.09 13.54 -27.22
C LEU A 354 10.75 12.29 -26.39
N LEU A 355 10.59 11.16 -27.05
CA LEU A 355 10.11 9.91 -26.46
C LEU A 355 11.25 9.06 -25.89
N GLU A 356 12.31 8.85 -26.68
CA GLU A 356 13.43 8.00 -26.32
C GLU A 356 14.74 8.44 -26.96
N GLY A 357 15.80 8.44 -26.15
CA GLY A 357 17.16 8.77 -26.57
C GLY A 357 18.22 7.84 -26.00
N ARG A 358 17.83 6.66 -25.47
CA ARG A 358 18.75 5.67 -24.84
C ARG A 358 19.82 5.16 -25.80
N HIS A 359 19.54 5.17 -27.08
CA HIS A 359 20.46 4.72 -28.14
C HIS A 359 21.25 5.88 -28.79
N CYS A 360 21.29 7.04 -28.15
CA CYS A 360 22.07 8.18 -28.64
C CYS A 360 23.54 7.81 -28.83
N ASP A 361 24.03 8.04 -30.01
CA ASP A 361 25.42 7.72 -30.41
C ASP A 361 26.42 8.86 -30.15
N CYS A 362 25.93 10.01 -29.69
CA CYS A 362 26.72 11.22 -29.47
C CYS A 362 26.97 11.50 -27.99
N LYS A 363 28.08 12.21 -27.70
CA LYS A 363 28.40 12.66 -26.34
C LYS A 363 27.63 13.91 -25.93
N THR A 364 27.34 14.79 -26.87
CA THR A 364 26.57 16.03 -26.69
C THR A 364 25.42 16.02 -27.65
N TYR A 365 24.21 16.17 -27.11
CA TYR A 365 23.01 16.23 -27.91
C TYR A 365 22.24 17.53 -27.67
N ARG A 366 21.88 18.21 -28.76
CA ARG A 366 20.97 19.36 -28.71
C ARG A 366 19.59 18.91 -29.13
N ILE A 367 18.64 19.03 -28.20
CA ILE A 367 17.22 18.72 -28.46
C ILE A 367 16.73 19.68 -29.56
N LYS A 368 15.97 19.16 -30.50
CA LYS A 368 15.45 19.92 -31.65
C LYS A 368 14.54 21.05 -31.19
N GLU A 369 14.69 22.23 -31.83
CA GLU A 369 13.72 23.32 -31.66
C GLU A 369 12.32 22.86 -32.13
N GLY A 370 11.28 23.30 -31.41
CA GLY A 370 9.92 22.81 -31.57
C GLY A 370 9.55 21.70 -30.59
N THR A 371 10.53 21.09 -29.89
CA THR A 371 10.26 20.14 -28.83
C THR A 371 9.76 20.88 -27.58
N GLU A 372 8.57 20.51 -27.13
CA GLU A 372 7.92 21.09 -25.94
C GLU A 372 8.07 20.21 -24.71
N PHE A 373 8.17 18.88 -24.89
CA PHE A 373 8.19 17.90 -23.80
C PHE A 373 9.29 16.85 -23.99
N VAL A 374 9.97 16.52 -22.91
CA VAL A 374 10.88 15.37 -22.82
C VAL A 374 10.26 14.33 -21.91
N CYS A 375 10.20 13.07 -22.33
CA CYS A 375 9.61 12.00 -21.57
C CYS A 375 10.50 11.54 -20.40
N ASN A 376 9.87 11.02 -19.34
CA ASN A 376 10.56 10.41 -18.21
C ASN A 376 11.49 9.28 -18.68
N GLY A 377 12.74 9.32 -18.23
CA GLY A 377 13.72 8.30 -18.57
C GLY A 377 14.15 8.29 -20.04
N ALA A 378 13.90 9.35 -20.80
CA ALA A 378 14.17 9.39 -22.24
C ALA A 378 15.62 9.01 -22.60
N PHE A 379 16.60 9.46 -21.81
CA PHE A 379 18.03 9.12 -21.98
C PHE A 379 18.59 8.30 -20.83
N SER A 380 17.77 7.91 -19.84
CA SER A 380 18.24 7.10 -18.73
C SER A 380 18.25 5.62 -19.12
N LYS A 381 19.29 4.92 -18.74
CA LYS A 381 19.39 3.47 -18.90
C LYS A 381 18.64 2.77 -17.79
N ASP A 382 17.91 1.71 -18.09
CA ASP A 382 17.37 0.82 -17.07
C ASP A 382 18.52 0.04 -16.41
N ALA A 383 18.50 -0.10 -15.09
CA ALA A 383 19.52 -0.80 -14.33
C ALA A 383 19.80 -2.25 -14.80
N TRP A 384 18.90 -2.85 -15.57
CA TRP A 384 19.03 -4.17 -16.16
C TRP A 384 19.83 -4.17 -17.47
N GLU A 385 19.80 -3.09 -18.27
CA GLU A 385 20.56 -2.99 -19.53
C GLU A 385 22.06 -2.77 -19.30
N ASP A 386 22.44 -2.08 -18.21
CA ASP A 386 23.85 -1.87 -17.84
C ASP A 386 24.60 -3.17 -17.48
N LEU A 387 23.89 -4.23 -17.09
CA LEU A 387 24.46 -5.53 -16.81
C LEU A 387 24.87 -6.31 -18.07
N PHE A 388 24.27 -6.03 -19.21
CA PHE A 388 24.45 -6.83 -20.44
C PHE A 388 25.15 -6.10 -21.58
N ASN A 389 25.18 -4.76 -21.61
CA ASN A 389 25.72 -3.95 -22.72
C ASN A 389 26.89 -3.04 -22.32
N LYS A 390 28.12 -3.59 -22.27
CA LYS A 390 29.37 -2.88 -21.88
C LYS A 390 29.93 -1.85 -22.89
N ARG A 391 29.24 -1.45 -23.97
CA ARG A 391 29.83 -0.67 -25.06
C ARG A 391 29.03 0.49 -25.64
N GLN A 392 28.08 1.05 -24.92
CA GLN A 392 27.41 2.25 -25.41
C GLN A 392 28.06 3.55 -24.92
N LYS A 393 28.28 4.49 -25.86
CA LYS A 393 28.69 5.86 -25.53
C LYS A 393 27.61 6.47 -24.65
N THR A 394 27.98 6.99 -23.50
CA THR A 394 27.06 7.70 -22.60
C THR A 394 26.95 9.15 -23.05
N LEU A 395 25.72 9.66 -23.11
CA LEU A 395 25.47 11.08 -23.30
C LEU A 395 26.09 11.86 -22.14
N GLU A 396 27.03 12.75 -22.43
CA GLU A 396 27.74 13.54 -21.42
C GLU A 396 27.10 14.93 -21.22
N LYS A 397 26.44 15.45 -22.28
CA LYS A 397 25.82 16.77 -22.27
C LYS A 397 24.55 16.83 -23.10
N ILE A 398 23.53 17.50 -22.57
CA ILE A 398 22.29 17.80 -23.30
C ILE A 398 22.02 19.31 -23.30
N ILE A 399 21.51 19.81 -24.44
CA ILE A 399 21.16 21.22 -24.61
C ILE A 399 19.65 21.31 -24.80
N LEU A 400 18.97 21.99 -23.88
CA LEU A 400 17.51 22.16 -23.90
C LEU A 400 17.12 23.27 -24.90
N PRO A 401 16.10 23.05 -25.78
CA PRO A 401 15.68 24.02 -26.79
C PRO A 401 14.90 25.20 -26.17
N SER A 402 14.79 26.29 -26.90
CA SER A 402 14.04 27.49 -26.47
C SER A 402 12.54 27.22 -26.29
N THR A 403 12.00 26.23 -26.98
CA THR A 403 10.58 25.87 -26.99
C THR A 403 10.16 24.92 -25.84
N LEU A 404 11.10 24.46 -25.03
CA LEU A 404 10.86 23.43 -24.02
C LEU A 404 9.92 23.93 -22.90
N LEU A 405 8.85 23.17 -22.67
CA LEU A 405 7.87 23.41 -21.61
C LEU A 405 8.04 22.44 -20.44
N TYR A 406 8.51 21.22 -20.68
CA TYR A 406 8.65 20.20 -19.64
C TYR A 406 9.92 19.36 -19.81
N PHE A 407 10.70 19.31 -18.73
CA PHE A 407 11.91 18.50 -18.65
C PHE A 407 11.97 17.80 -17.28
N PRO A 408 11.75 16.47 -17.22
CA PRO A 408 11.81 15.76 -15.94
C PRO A 408 13.26 15.47 -15.55
N ARG A 409 13.55 15.45 -14.26
CA ARG A 409 14.86 15.09 -13.72
C ARG A 409 15.35 13.72 -14.25
N THR A 410 14.43 12.79 -14.36
CA THR A 410 14.70 11.41 -14.82
C THR A 410 15.00 11.30 -16.31
N ALA A 411 14.85 12.37 -17.09
CA ALA A 411 15.09 12.36 -18.53
C ALA A 411 16.52 11.95 -18.90
N VAL A 412 17.51 12.33 -18.10
CA VAL A 412 18.93 12.06 -18.33
C VAL A 412 19.58 11.38 -17.11
N SER A 413 20.70 10.70 -17.35
CA SER A 413 21.52 10.11 -16.30
C SER A 413 22.01 11.17 -15.30
N GLU A 414 22.45 10.74 -14.14
CA GLU A 414 22.91 11.65 -13.07
C GLU A 414 24.20 12.40 -13.43
N ASP A 415 25.04 11.82 -14.30
CA ASP A 415 26.31 12.38 -14.73
C ASP A 415 26.20 13.26 -16.00
N CYS A 416 25.00 13.39 -16.58
CA CYS A 416 24.79 14.20 -17.78
C CYS A 416 24.69 15.68 -17.44
N SER A 417 25.57 16.50 -18.00
CA SER A 417 25.50 17.97 -17.88
C SER A 417 24.37 18.54 -18.74
N ILE A 418 23.75 19.61 -18.25
CA ILE A 418 22.64 20.28 -18.93
C ILE A 418 23.03 21.72 -19.25
N GLU A 419 22.73 22.15 -20.47
CA GLU A 419 22.72 23.56 -20.88
C GLU A 419 21.30 23.93 -21.28
N SER A 420 20.80 25.10 -20.94
CA SER A 420 19.44 25.51 -21.27
C SER A 420 19.41 26.75 -22.14
N LEU A 421 18.69 26.67 -23.23
CA LEU A 421 18.27 27.80 -24.05
C LEU A 421 16.81 28.18 -23.80
N SER A 422 16.11 27.39 -22.97
CA SER A 422 14.70 27.61 -22.66
C SER A 422 14.55 28.76 -21.65
N PRO A 423 13.62 29.69 -21.85
CA PRO A 423 13.28 30.69 -20.87
C PRO A 423 12.59 30.10 -19.62
N ASN A 424 12.05 28.88 -19.76
CA ASN A 424 11.35 28.17 -18.70
C ASN A 424 12.31 27.42 -17.75
N TYR A 425 13.59 27.25 -18.14
CA TYR A 425 14.59 26.54 -17.36
C TYR A 425 15.89 27.33 -17.25
N SER A 426 16.23 27.76 -16.06
CA SER A 426 17.48 28.48 -15.77
C SER A 426 18.45 27.60 -14.99
N ILE A 427 19.76 27.84 -15.19
CA ILE A 427 20.80 27.17 -14.41
C ILE A 427 21.43 28.21 -13.50
N ILE A 428 21.21 28.08 -12.21
CA ILE A 428 21.71 28.99 -11.16
C ILE A 428 22.38 28.15 -10.09
N ASN A 429 23.64 28.48 -9.74
CA ASN A 429 24.40 27.76 -8.71
C ASN A 429 24.42 26.24 -8.90
N GLU A 430 24.61 25.77 -10.14
CA GLU A 430 24.60 24.34 -10.49
C GLU A 430 23.25 23.64 -10.24
N LEU A 431 22.17 24.42 -10.14
CA LEU A 431 20.80 23.91 -10.07
C LEU A 431 20.06 24.23 -11.35
N LEU A 432 19.36 23.22 -11.89
CA LEU A 432 18.33 23.41 -12.91
C LEU A 432 17.04 23.83 -12.24
N ILE A 433 16.54 24.99 -12.61
CA ILE A 433 15.35 25.62 -12.00
C ILE A 433 14.26 25.77 -13.06
N ASP A 434 13.03 25.30 -12.76
CA ASP A 434 11.83 25.68 -13.51
C ASP A 434 11.38 27.07 -13.06
N THR A 435 11.57 28.07 -13.91
CA THR A 435 11.30 29.46 -13.60
C THR A 435 9.83 29.82 -13.51
N ARG A 436 8.96 28.96 -14.06
CA ARG A 436 7.49 29.16 -14.01
C ARG A 436 6.92 28.67 -12.69
N LYS A 437 7.48 27.56 -12.15
CA LYS A 437 7.07 26.96 -10.88
C LYS A 437 7.87 27.48 -9.69
N MET A 438 8.94 28.22 -9.94
CA MET A 438 9.94 28.58 -8.94
C MET A 438 10.44 27.36 -8.17
N SER A 439 10.79 26.29 -8.91
CA SER A 439 11.19 25.01 -8.33
C SER A 439 12.58 24.58 -8.77
N VAL A 440 13.30 23.90 -7.87
CA VAL A 440 14.56 23.22 -8.19
C VAL A 440 14.24 21.85 -8.78
N VAL A 441 14.53 21.66 -10.07
CA VAL A 441 14.30 20.40 -10.79
C VAL A 441 15.43 19.40 -10.52
N LYS A 442 16.69 19.83 -10.57
CA LYS A 442 17.86 18.94 -10.46
C LYS A 442 19.10 19.68 -10.00
N CYS A 443 19.87 19.08 -9.11
CA CYS A 443 21.26 19.45 -8.84
C CYS A 443 22.15 18.86 -9.95
N LEU A 444 22.90 19.72 -10.66
CA LEU A 444 23.73 19.34 -11.81
C LEU A 444 25.13 18.87 -11.39
N ASN A 445 25.56 19.23 -10.18
CA ASN A 445 26.85 18.81 -9.63
C ASN A 445 26.64 17.95 -8.37
N ARG A 446 26.66 16.64 -8.53
CA ARG A 446 26.53 15.69 -7.41
C ARG A 446 27.67 15.72 -6.40
N TYR A 447 28.79 16.36 -6.73
CA TYR A 447 29.97 16.49 -5.86
C TYR A 447 30.00 17.81 -5.09
N ILE A 448 28.96 18.62 -5.18
CA ILE A 448 28.82 19.86 -4.42
C ILE A 448 28.72 19.56 -2.93
N GLN A 449 29.51 20.28 -2.11
CA GLN A 449 29.48 20.09 -0.65
C GLN A 449 28.50 21.05 0.05
N LYS A 450 28.31 22.24 -0.50
CA LYS A 450 27.44 23.28 0.08
C LYS A 450 26.63 23.92 -1.02
N ILE A 451 25.35 24.17 -0.77
CA ILE A 451 24.46 24.85 -1.70
C ILE A 451 23.61 25.86 -0.96
N GLU A 452 23.42 27.02 -1.57
CA GLU A 452 22.48 28.04 -1.14
C GLU A 452 21.41 28.23 -2.22
N ILE A 453 20.17 28.08 -1.83
CA ILE A 453 19.00 28.28 -2.70
C ILE A 453 18.41 29.62 -2.32
N TYR A 454 18.26 30.51 -3.30
CA TYR A 454 17.84 31.90 -3.09
C TYR A 454 16.35 32.09 -3.33
N GLU A 455 15.79 33.19 -2.80
CA GLU A 455 14.48 33.67 -3.13
C GLU A 455 14.35 33.89 -4.66
N PRO A 456 13.22 33.64 -5.31
CA PRO A 456 11.91 33.27 -4.76
C PRO A 456 11.57 31.76 -4.90
N ILE A 457 12.52 30.86 -4.76
CA ILE A 457 12.28 29.43 -4.94
C ILE A 457 11.34 28.91 -3.84
N GLU A 458 10.25 28.22 -4.25
CA GLU A 458 9.20 27.74 -3.36
C GLU A 458 9.20 26.22 -3.20
N GLU A 459 9.77 25.48 -4.17
CA GLU A 459 9.73 24.01 -4.17
C GLU A 459 11.08 23.39 -4.55
N ILE A 460 11.39 22.27 -3.91
CA ILE A 460 12.40 21.31 -4.37
C ILE A 460 11.64 20.13 -4.95
N GLU A 461 11.81 19.87 -6.25
CA GLU A 461 11.10 18.80 -6.94
C GLU A 461 11.57 17.40 -6.52
N GLU A 462 10.85 16.39 -6.97
CA GLU A 462 11.13 14.98 -6.75
C GLU A 462 12.56 14.61 -7.18
N TYR A 463 13.32 13.92 -6.30
CA TYR A 463 14.73 13.50 -6.49
C TYR A 463 15.74 14.61 -6.79
N ALA A 464 15.45 15.89 -6.63
CA ALA A 464 16.30 16.99 -7.10
C ALA A 464 17.76 16.90 -6.64
N PHE A 465 18.03 16.46 -5.40
CA PHE A 465 19.35 16.22 -4.82
C PHE A 465 19.63 14.74 -4.48
N ALA A 466 18.80 13.81 -4.94
CA ALA A 466 19.00 12.42 -4.57
C ALA A 466 20.39 11.91 -4.97
N ASN A 467 21.03 11.13 -4.08
CA ASN A 467 22.37 10.58 -4.22
C ASN A 467 23.52 11.63 -4.31
N CYS A 468 23.30 12.89 -3.92
CA CYS A 468 24.36 13.84 -3.69
C CYS A 468 25.11 13.47 -2.39
N SER A 469 25.85 12.38 -2.42
CA SER A 469 26.41 11.72 -1.22
C SER A 469 27.46 12.55 -0.48
N VAL A 470 28.06 13.56 -1.12
CA VAL A 470 29.07 14.45 -0.53
C VAL A 470 28.50 15.79 -0.08
N LEU A 471 27.22 16.06 -0.34
CA LEU A 471 26.55 17.28 0.08
C LEU A 471 26.48 17.35 1.60
N GLN A 472 27.02 18.42 2.20
CA GLN A 472 27.15 18.60 3.66
C GLN A 472 26.12 19.61 4.21
N SER A 473 25.87 20.71 3.46
CA SER A 473 24.96 21.72 3.93
C SER A 473 24.09 22.31 2.82
N VAL A 474 22.83 22.60 3.15
CA VAL A 474 21.86 23.26 2.29
C VAL A 474 21.25 24.45 3.04
N SER A 475 21.22 25.62 2.41
CA SER A 475 20.49 26.79 2.90
C SER A 475 19.23 26.98 2.04
N LEU A 476 18.08 26.95 2.68
CA LEU A 476 16.77 27.14 2.03
C LEU A 476 16.25 28.55 2.22
N PRO A 477 15.57 29.14 1.21
CA PRO A 477 14.98 30.48 1.31
C PRO A 477 13.70 30.46 2.18
N LYS A 478 13.28 31.64 2.63
CA LYS A 478 12.04 31.80 3.41
C LYS A 478 10.77 31.58 2.57
N SER A 479 10.87 31.64 1.24
CA SER A 479 9.79 31.32 0.30
C SER A 479 9.51 29.82 0.19
N MET A 480 10.42 28.96 0.65
CA MET A 480 10.30 27.50 0.51
C MET A 480 9.01 26.98 1.16
N GLN A 481 8.18 26.31 0.38
CA GLN A 481 6.90 25.75 0.82
C GLN A 481 6.93 24.22 0.82
N ARG A 482 7.64 23.59 -0.15
CA ARG A 482 7.58 22.16 -0.35
C ARG A 482 8.93 21.51 -0.61
N ILE A 483 9.15 20.36 0.05
CA ILE A 483 10.26 19.46 -0.24
C ILE A 483 9.66 18.18 -0.85
N GLY A 484 9.98 17.94 -2.13
CA GLY A 484 9.42 16.87 -2.95
C GLY A 484 9.84 15.47 -2.53
N GLU A 485 9.26 14.47 -3.18
CA GLU A 485 9.55 13.07 -2.90
C GLU A 485 11.00 12.73 -3.21
N TYR A 486 11.65 11.99 -2.31
CA TYR A 486 13.06 11.57 -2.44
C TYR A 486 14.05 12.73 -2.68
N ALA A 487 13.67 13.98 -2.42
CA ALA A 487 14.44 15.18 -2.80
C ALA A 487 15.91 15.12 -2.36
N PHE A 488 16.19 14.69 -1.13
CA PHE A 488 17.53 14.52 -0.56
C PHE A 488 17.85 13.05 -0.23
N ARG A 489 17.20 12.11 -0.88
CA ARG A 489 17.44 10.68 -0.60
C ARG A 489 18.92 10.33 -0.78
N ASN A 490 19.51 9.61 0.22
CA ASN A 490 20.90 9.16 0.23
C ASN A 490 21.93 10.30 0.14
N CYS A 491 21.62 11.51 0.60
CA CYS A 491 22.63 12.53 0.88
C CYS A 491 23.35 12.18 2.18
N GLU A 492 24.24 11.18 2.12
CA GLU A 492 24.80 10.50 3.31
C GLU A 492 25.60 11.42 4.22
N LEU A 493 26.25 12.48 3.68
CA LEU A 493 27.04 13.45 4.42
C LEU A 493 26.30 14.76 4.73
N LEU A 494 25.01 14.87 4.37
CA LEU A 494 24.23 16.06 4.71
C LEU A 494 24.06 16.13 6.23
N CYS A 495 24.68 17.13 6.85
CA CYS A 495 24.64 17.31 8.30
C CYS A 495 23.90 18.59 8.73
N SER A 496 23.65 19.51 7.80
CA SER A 496 22.99 20.79 8.09
C SER A 496 22.02 21.20 6.99
N ILE A 497 20.78 21.47 7.37
CA ILE A 497 19.76 22.12 6.55
C ILE A 497 18.90 23.00 7.45
N ASN A 498 18.63 24.22 7.04
CA ASN A 498 17.60 25.02 7.71
C ASN A 498 16.23 24.64 7.11
N LEU A 499 15.25 24.45 7.96
CA LEU A 499 13.85 24.21 7.55
C LEU A 499 13.01 25.44 7.94
N PRO A 500 12.78 26.41 7.04
CA PRO A 500 12.01 27.60 7.36
C PRO A 500 10.55 27.27 7.71
N ASP A 501 9.93 28.08 8.57
CA ASP A 501 8.55 27.90 9.04
C ASP A 501 7.49 27.94 7.91
N SER A 502 7.86 28.45 6.73
CA SER A 502 7.01 28.47 5.52
C SER A 502 6.78 27.11 4.89
N ILE A 503 7.59 26.10 5.20
CA ILE A 503 7.41 24.75 4.66
C ILE A 503 6.13 24.15 5.24
N ASP A 504 5.21 23.78 4.36
CA ASP A 504 3.96 23.09 4.70
C ASP A 504 4.00 21.60 4.41
N THR A 505 4.90 21.16 3.51
CA THR A 505 4.95 19.76 3.07
C THR A 505 6.38 19.24 2.97
N ILE A 506 6.64 18.12 3.65
CA ILE A 506 7.84 17.28 3.48
C ILE A 506 7.37 15.93 2.97
N SER A 507 7.66 15.64 1.70
CA SER A 507 7.07 14.51 0.98
C SER A 507 7.75 13.17 1.32
N THR A 508 7.26 12.09 0.69
CA THR A 508 7.75 10.70 0.86
C THR A 508 9.27 10.60 0.70
N SER A 509 9.94 9.99 1.68
CA SER A 509 11.38 9.73 1.68
C SER A 509 12.27 10.95 1.39
N ALA A 510 11.78 12.16 1.62
CA ALA A 510 12.48 13.40 1.28
C ALA A 510 13.92 13.45 1.81
N PHE A 511 14.16 12.99 3.04
CA PHE A 511 15.48 12.91 3.68
C PHE A 511 15.93 11.49 3.99
N SER A 512 15.29 10.49 3.39
CA SER A 512 15.64 9.10 3.64
C SER A 512 17.09 8.79 3.27
N GLY A 513 17.85 8.23 4.22
CA GLY A 513 19.28 7.92 4.02
C GLY A 513 20.26 9.07 4.31
N CYS A 514 19.80 10.19 4.84
CA CYS A 514 20.67 11.28 5.35
C CYS A 514 21.19 10.91 6.74
N LYS A 515 22.18 10.03 6.81
CA LYS A 515 22.62 9.31 8.02
C LYS A 515 23.18 10.18 9.13
N VAL A 516 23.68 11.37 8.78
CA VAL A 516 24.29 12.31 9.72
C VAL A 516 23.48 13.59 9.87
N LEU A 517 22.30 13.68 9.26
CA LEU A 517 21.42 14.83 9.36
C LEU A 517 20.73 14.83 10.72
N HIS A 518 20.98 15.91 11.49
CA HIS A 518 20.32 16.15 12.75
C HIS A 518 19.13 17.08 12.53
N ILE A 519 17.93 16.57 12.79
CA ILE A 519 16.70 17.36 12.84
C ILE A 519 16.39 17.65 14.31
N ASN A 520 16.40 18.92 14.68
CA ASN A 520 16.12 19.42 16.02
C ASN A 520 14.85 20.25 16.10
N HIS A 521 14.22 20.57 14.98
CA HIS A 521 12.91 21.24 14.90
C HIS A 521 12.22 20.89 13.58
N LEU A 522 10.89 20.97 13.58
CA LEU A 522 10.05 20.94 12.37
C LEU A 522 9.46 22.33 12.12
N PRO A 523 9.20 22.68 10.85
CA PRO A 523 8.54 23.95 10.49
C PRO A 523 7.18 24.10 11.19
N LYS A 524 6.87 25.29 11.71
CA LYS A 524 5.64 25.52 12.49
C LYS A 524 4.36 25.36 11.68
N HIS A 525 4.43 25.61 10.37
CA HIS A 525 3.28 25.48 9.47
C HIS A 525 3.23 24.13 8.74
N LEU A 526 4.11 23.19 9.12
CA LEU A 526 4.16 21.86 8.50
C LEU A 526 2.85 21.11 8.69
N SER A 527 2.16 20.86 7.59
CA SER A 527 0.86 20.19 7.57
C SER A 527 0.94 18.73 7.12
N HIS A 528 1.99 18.36 6.35
CA HIS A 528 2.15 17.01 5.79
C HIS A 528 3.57 16.49 5.95
N ILE A 529 3.67 15.27 6.50
CA ILE A 529 4.92 14.49 6.56
C ILE A 529 4.66 13.18 5.80
N GLY A 530 5.40 12.94 4.73
CA GLY A 530 5.25 11.76 3.88
C GLY A 530 5.81 10.46 4.48
N ASP A 531 5.58 9.35 3.78
CA ASP A 531 6.10 8.03 4.15
C ASP A 531 7.64 8.05 4.23
N SER A 532 8.20 7.52 5.33
CA SER A 532 9.67 7.42 5.51
C SER A 532 10.44 8.73 5.32
N ALA A 533 9.80 9.89 5.51
CA ALA A 533 10.36 11.22 5.20
C ALA A 533 11.74 11.47 5.83
N PHE A 534 11.94 11.03 7.07
CA PHE A 534 13.18 11.17 7.83
C PHE A 534 13.83 9.82 8.17
N GLN A 535 13.60 8.79 7.39
CA GLN A 535 14.19 7.48 7.65
C GLN A 535 15.73 7.54 7.60
N TRP A 536 16.40 7.02 8.63
CA TRP A 536 17.85 7.05 8.84
C TRP A 536 18.43 8.41 9.28
N CYS A 537 17.63 9.47 9.43
CA CYS A 537 18.07 10.72 10.05
C CYS A 537 18.25 10.56 11.57
N ILE A 538 18.87 11.55 12.20
CA ILE A 538 18.97 11.66 13.65
C ILE A 538 17.95 12.73 14.09
N ILE A 539 17.00 12.32 14.91
CA ILE A 539 15.92 13.19 15.40
C ILE A 539 16.03 13.24 16.92
N ASP A 540 16.21 14.44 17.47
CA ASP A 540 16.32 14.61 18.92
C ASP A 540 15.66 15.91 19.38
N GLY A 541 14.78 15.80 20.39
CA GLY A 541 14.07 16.92 20.99
C GLY A 541 13.08 17.63 20.08
N VAL A 542 12.55 16.94 19.07
CA VAL A 542 11.62 17.50 18.07
C VAL A 542 10.18 17.46 18.57
N THR A 543 9.41 18.51 18.26
CA THR A 543 7.97 18.56 18.50
C THR A 543 7.21 18.55 17.18
N ILE A 544 6.27 17.60 17.01
CA ILE A 544 5.32 17.59 15.91
C ILE A 544 4.39 18.80 16.07
N PRO A 545 4.26 19.68 15.04
CA PRO A 545 3.49 20.92 15.16
C PRO A 545 1.98 20.67 15.28
N GLU A 546 1.26 21.65 15.87
CA GLU A 546 -0.18 21.57 16.08
C GLU A 546 -0.98 21.47 14.77
N CYS A 547 -0.52 22.15 13.71
CA CYS A 547 -1.19 22.24 12.42
C CYS A 547 -1.07 20.97 11.55
N ILE A 548 -0.35 19.94 12.00
CA ILE A 548 -0.13 18.72 11.22
C ILE A 548 -1.47 18.02 10.89
N LYS A 549 -1.71 17.75 9.61
CA LYS A 549 -2.92 17.12 9.10
C LYS A 549 -2.71 15.68 8.72
N GLU A 550 -1.51 15.35 8.24
CA GLU A 550 -1.20 14.03 7.73
C GLU A 550 0.23 13.62 8.09
N ILE A 551 0.34 12.39 8.58
CA ILE A 551 1.62 11.73 8.82
C ILE A 551 1.59 10.38 8.12
N GLY A 552 2.56 10.14 7.25
CA GLY A 552 2.71 8.91 6.48
C GLY A 552 3.16 7.71 7.31
N LYS A 553 3.56 6.64 6.62
CA LYS A 553 4.02 5.38 7.21
C LYS A 553 5.49 5.50 7.59
N ASN A 554 5.84 5.07 8.82
CA ASN A 554 7.23 5.04 9.29
C ASN A 554 8.03 6.34 8.98
N PRO A 555 7.46 7.53 9.32
CA PRO A 555 8.00 8.81 8.87
C PRO A 555 9.35 9.15 9.49
N PHE A 556 9.62 8.66 10.71
CA PHE A 556 10.81 8.96 11.48
C PHE A 556 11.81 7.79 11.50
N SER A 557 13.05 8.11 11.83
CA SER A 557 14.14 7.15 11.96
C SER A 557 14.02 6.32 13.25
N LYS A 558 14.66 5.16 13.28
CA LYS A 558 14.92 4.44 14.53
C LYS A 558 15.83 5.22 15.51
N ASN A 559 16.58 6.22 15.04
CA ASN A 559 17.43 7.08 15.84
C ASN A 559 16.67 8.33 16.32
N THR A 560 15.40 8.16 16.65
CA THR A 560 14.53 9.23 17.16
C THR A 560 14.52 9.17 18.67
N ASN A 561 14.83 10.31 19.31
CA ASN A 561 14.81 10.48 20.74
C ASN A 561 13.97 11.71 21.11
N ASN A 562 13.33 11.68 22.27
CA ASN A 562 12.61 12.83 22.83
C ASN A 562 11.62 13.50 21.86
N LEU A 563 11.00 12.70 20.96
CA LEU A 563 9.95 13.20 20.08
C LEU A 563 8.70 13.50 20.90
N THR A 564 8.15 14.69 20.75
CA THR A 564 6.90 15.13 21.38
C THR A 564 5.90 15.58 20.32
N SER A 565 4.65 15.80 20.73
CA SER A 565 3.63 16.30 19.81
C SER A 565 2.78 17.39 20.45
N ALA A 566 2.61 18.50 19.73
CA ALA A 566 1.64 19.53 20.05
C ALA A 566 0.28 19.29 19.37
N SER A 567 0.19 18.29 18.48
CA SER A 567 -1.04 17.96 17.77
C SER A 567 -2.05 17.25 18.68
N SER A 568 -3.31 17.62 18.60
CA SER A 568 -4.41 16.93 19.26
C SER A 568 -4.78 15.60 18.57
N ARG A 569 -4.45 15.47 17.29
CA ARG A 569 -4.72 14.27 16.48
C ARG A 569 -3.59 13.24 16.57
N PHE A 570 -2.36 13.67 16.36
CA PHE A 570 -1.20 12.78 16.37
C PHE A 570 -0.51 12.84 17.71
N VAL A 571 -0.79 11.85 18.56
CA VAL A 571 -0.33 11.82 19.94
C VAL A 571 0.77 10.78 20.14
N ILE A 572 1.66 11.02 21.12
CA ILE A 572 2.69 10.05 21.50
C ILE A 572 2.37 9.53 22.88
N ILE A 573 2.12 8.22 22.96
CA ILE A 573 1.78 7.51 24.22
C ILE A 573 2.69 6.29 24.32
N ASN A 574 3.45 6.17 25.40
CA ASN A 574 4.40 5.07 25.63
C ASN A 574 5.35 4.86 24.45
N SER A 575 5.90 5.94 23.91
CA SER A 575 6.77 5.96 22.71
C SER A 575 6.09 5.48 21.41
N LEU A 576 4.76 5.36 21.39
CA LEU A 576 3.98 5.03 20.20
C LEU A 576 3.36 6.31 19.64
N LEU A 577 3.65 6.61 18.38
CA LEU A 577 2.97 7.64 17.62
C LEU A 577 1.64 7.10 17.09
N ILE A 578 0.55 7.75 17.46
CA ILE A 578 -0.81 7.27 17.23
C ILE A 578 -1.63 8.39 16.59
N ASP A 579 -2.43 8.05 15.59
CA ASP A 579 -3.53 8.88 15.11
C ASP A 579 -4.75 8.62 16.00
N SER A 580 -5.03 9.55 16.90
CA SER A 580 -6.11 9.43 17.90
C SER A 580 -7.51 9.50 17.28
N VAL A 581 -7.66 10.02 16.06
CA VAL A 581 -8.93 10.10 15.34
C VAL A 581 -9.30 8.76 14.72
N THR A 582 -8.32 8.08 14.13
CA THR A 582 -8.53 6.78 13.47
C THR A 582 -8.21 5.60 14.37
N ASN A 583 -7.62 5.82 15.57
CA ASN A 583 -7.08 4.80 16.45
C ASN A 583 -6.04 3.90 15.75
N GLU A 584 -5.22 4.50 14.90
CA GLU A 584 -4.16 3.80 14.19
C GLU A 584 -2.81 4.04 14.85
N LEU A 585 -2.05 2.97 15.07
CA LEU A 585 -0.65 3.05 15.46
C LEU A 585 0.20 3.27 14.21
N ILE A 586 0.93 4.40 14.18
CA ILE A 586 1.74 4.80 13.04
C ILE A 586 3.14 4.22 13.15
N GLN A 587 3.81 4.43 14.31
CA GLN A 587 5.21 4.04 14.50
C GLN A 587 5.61 3.99 15.97
N LEU A 588 6.55 3.10 16.33
CA LEU A 588 7.34 3.20 17.55
C LEU A 588 8.46 4.25 17.34
N VAL A 589 8.46 5.31 18.15
CA VAL A 589 9.37 6.46 17.98
C VAL A 589 10.55 6.49 18.96
N ASP A 590 10.70 5.47 19.79
CA ASP A 590 11.85 5.32 20.69
C ASP A 590 12.43 3.91 20.55
N SER A 591 13.62 3.82 20.00
CA SER A 591 14.31 2.54 19.79
C SER A 591 14.86 1.89 21.08
N ALA A 592 14.89 2.63 22.22
CA ALA A 592 15.32 2.09 23.50
C ALA A 592 14.28 1.13 24.10
N VAL A 593 13.01 1.23 23.67
CA VAL A 593 11.92 0.37 24.14
C VAL A 593 12.16 -1.06 23.66
N LYS A 594 12.19 -2.00 24.62
CA LYS A 594 12.41 -3.44 24.32
C LYS A 594 11.13 -4.26 24.40
N ASN A 595 10.19 -3.87 25.22
CA ASN A 595 8.89 -4.52 25.39
C ASN A 595 7.81 -3.49 25.12
N VAL A 596 6.92 -3.78 24.20
CA VAL A 596 5.89 -2.84 23.74
C VAL A 596 4.51 -3.31 24.19
N PHE A 597 3.74 -2.36 24.73
CA PHE A 597 2.32 -2.54 25.04
C PHE A 597 1.50 -1.64 24.12
N ILE A 598 0.72 -2.25 23.25
CA ILE A 598 -0.21 -1.54 22.39
C ILE A 598 -1.50 -1.28 23.17
N PRO A 599 -1.98 -0.02 23.25
CA PRO A 599 -3.24 0.27 23.94
C PRO A 599 -4.45 -0.44 23.33
N GLU A 600 -5.39 -0.88 24.18
CA GLU A 600 -6.59 -1.64 23.79
C GLU A 600 -7.56 -0.87 22.88
N TYR A 601 -7.40 0.43 22.67
CA TYR A 601 -8.22 1.19 21.73
C TYR A 601 -7.65 1.23 20.31
N ILE A 602 -6.45 0.73 20.11
CA ILE A 602 -5.83 0.66 18.76
C ILE A 602 -6.56 -0.39 17.95
N THR A 603 -7.01 0.01 16.76
CA THR A 603 -7.75 -0.86 15.83
C THR A 603 -6.94 -1.27 14.63
N LYS A 604 -5.87 -0.54 14.33
CA LYS A 604 -5.00 -0.78 13.18
C LYS A 604 -3.55 -0.46 13.52
N VAL A 605 -2.65 -1.28 13.02
CA VAL A 605 -1.20 -1.03 13.03
C VAL A 605 -0.76 -0.79 11.59
N ARG A 606 -0.18 0.38 11.30
CA ARG A 606 0.25 0.73 9.95
C ARG A 606 1.46 -0.07 9.49
N ASP A 607 1.69 -0.06 8.18
CA ASP A 607 2.86 -0.69 7.57
C ASP A 607 4.16 -0.17 8.20
N ASN A 608 5.10 -1.09 8.43
CA ASN A 608 6.44 -0.79 8.97
C ASN A 608 6.48 -0.13 10.36
N ALA A 609 5.39 -0.20 11.16
CA ALA A 609 5.27 0.54 12.42
C ALA A 609 6.40 0.26 13.43
N PHE A 610 6.99 -0.91 13.44
CA PHE A 610 8.12 -1.30 14.28
C PHE A 610 9.38 -1.66 13.48
N MET A 611 9.41 -1.33 12.20
CA MET A 611 10.52 -1.66 11.32
C MET A 611 11.86 -1.17 11.85
N HIS A 612 12.89 -2.03 11.82
CA HIS A 612 14.26 -1.74 12.29
C HIS A 612 14.40 -1.43 13.79
N THR A 613 13.40 -1.66 14.60
CA THR A 613 13.47 -1.43 16.05
C THR A 613 14.17 -2.58 16.79
N ASP A 614 14.61 -2.29 18.02
CA ASP A 614 15.31 -3.27 18.86
C ASP A 614 14.38 -3.96 19.87
N ILE A 615 13.08 -4.01 19.58
CA ILE A 615 12.10 -4.68 20.43
C ILE A 615 12.44 -6.17 20.60
N LYS A 616 12.18 -6.69 21.81
CA LYS A 616 12.39 -8.11 22.16
C LYS A 616 11.07 -8.88 22.21
N SER A 617 10.03 -8.24 22.73
CA SER A 617 8.70 -8.84 22.83
C SER A 617 7.60 -7.82 22.58
N ILE A 618 6.49 -8.31 22.04
CA ILE A 618 5.29 -7.53 21.80
C ILE A 618 4.06 -8.41 21.89
N ALA A 619 2.98 -7.84 22.40
CA ALA A 619 1.64 -8.40 22.31
C ALA A 619 0.75 -7.48 21.46
N ILE A 620 0.09 -8.05 20.46
CA ILE A 620 -0.91 -7.37 19.64
C ILE A 620 -2.28 -7.66 20.22
N PRO A 621 -2.98 -6.67 20.75
CA PRO A 621 -4.22 -6.88 21.49
C PRO A 621 -5.40 -7.26 20.57
N PHE A 622 -6.44 -7.82 21.14
CA PHE A 622 -7.67 -8.23 20.46
C PHE A 622 -8.39 -7.10 19.72
N SER A 623 -8.20 -5.87 20.16
CA SER A 623 -8.78 -4.67 19.52
C SER A 623 -8.27 -4.43 18.09
N VAL A 624 -7.07 -4.91 17.77
CA VAL A 624 -6.45 -4.71 16.45
C VAL A 624 -7.15 -5.61 15.43
N LYS A 625 -7.69 -4.99 14.38
CA LYS A 625 -8.41 -5.67 13.29
C LYS A 625 -7.62 -5.71 11.99
N GLU A 626 -6.61 -4.85 11.87
CA GLU A 626 -5.80 -4.74 10.67
C GLU A 626 -4.33 -4.56 11.03
N LEU A 627 -3.50 -5.40 10.45
CA LEU A 627 -2.04 -5.32 10.52
C LEU A 627 -1.48 -4.98 9.14
N GLY A 628 -0.63 -3.97 9.08
CA GLY A 628 0.06 -3.58 7.87
C GLY A 628 1.20 -4.51 7.48
N SER A 629 1.75 -4.30 6.30
CA SER A 629 2.91 -5.05 5.80
C SER A 629 4.20 -4.63 6.50
N GLY A 630 5.15 -5.57 6.66
CA GLY A 630 6.49 -5.28 7.17
C GLY A 630 6.56 -4.73 8.59
N ILE A 631 5.50 -4.91 9.40
CA ILE A 631 5.40 -4.28 10.73
C ILE A 631 6.68 -4.50 11.55
N PHE A 632 7.23 -5.72 11.55
CA PHE A 632 8.43 -6.07 12.29
C PHE A 632 9.63 -6.30 11.38
N TRP A 633 9.62 -5.78 10.16
CA TRP A 633 10.72 -6.01 9.24
C TRP A 633 12.05 -5.58 9.86
N ASN A 634 13.01 -6.54 9.88
CA ASN A 634 14.36 -6.35 10.43
C ASN A 634 14.41 -5.98 11.93
N CYS A 635 13.43 -6.43 12.72
CA CYS A 635 13.50 -6.42 14.18
C CYS A 635 14.39 -7.58 14.65
N LYS A 636 15.71 -7.38 14.60
CA LYS A 636 16.69 -8.45 14.81
C LYS A 636 16.66 -9.10 16.20
N PHE A 637 16.16 -8.39 17.20
CA PHE A 637 16.10 -8.87 18.59
C PHE A 637 14.72 -9.43 18.98
N LEU A 638 13.75 -9.36 18.10
CA LEU A 638 12.40 -9.85 18.36
C LEU A 638 12.40 -11.36 18.49
N SER A 639 12.12 -11.85 19.70
CA SER A 639 12.13 -13.27 20.05
C SER A 639 10.76 -13.81 20.47
N SER A 640 9.84 -12.93 20.85
CA SER A 640 8.50 -13.31 21.30
C SER A 640 7.44 -12.36 20.76
N VAL A 641 6.42 -12.92 20.13
CA VAL A 641 5.28 -12.20 19.59
C VAL A 641 4.02 -12.95 20.00
N GLN A 642 3.11 -12.25 20.63
CA GLN A 642 1.79 -12.75 20.95
C GLN A 642 0.77 -12.02 20.06
N LEU A 643 -0.02 -12.78 19.30
CA LEU A 643 -1.08 -12.25 18.45
C LEU A 643 -2.44 -12.63 19.06
N ASP A 644 -3.01 -11.73 19.86
CA ASP A 644 -4.35 -11.91 20.42
C ASP A 644 -5.44 -11.39 19.48
N CYS A 645 -5.04 -10.68 18.41
CA CYS A 645 -5.94 -10.12 17.41
C CYS A 645 -6.51 -11.23 16.48
N ILE A 646 -7.76 -11.04 16.04
CA ILE A 646 -8.42 -11.95 15.08
C ILE A 646 -8.23 -11.37 13.67
N ILE A 647 -7.21 -11.88 13.00
CA ILE A 647 -6.92 -11.59 11.60
C ILE A 647 -6.85 -12.89 10.80
N GLU A 648 -7.24 -12.86 9.53
CA GLU A 648 -7.21 -14.06 8.67
C GLU A 648 -5.91 -14.21 7.89
N ARG A 649 -5.07 -13.18 7.87
CA ARG A 649 -3.85 -13.12 7.05
C ARG A 649 -2.67 -12.61 7.89
N LEU A 650 -1.54 -13.31 7.83
CA LEU A 650 -0.25 -12.74 8.23
C LEU A 650 0.27 -11.90 7.06
N PRO A 651 0.40 -10.57 7.21
CA PRO A 651 0.73 -9.66 6.12
C PRO A 651 2.11 -9.91 5.50
N ASN A 652 2.29 -9.32 4.31
CA ASN A 652 3.57 -9.36 3.59
C ASN A 652 4.74 -8.93 4.50
N SER A 653 5.80 -9.73 4.50
CA SER A 653 7.07 -9.44 5.17
C SER A 653 6.96 -9.08 6.66
N ILE A 654 5.87 -9.48 7.33
CA ILE A 654 5.57 -9.06 8.73
C ILE A 654 6.75 -9.33 9.68
N PHE A 655 7.41 -10.48 9.58
CA PHE A 655 8.57 -10.88 10.38
C PHE A 655 9.86 -10.98 9.57
N ALA A 656 9.92 -10.44 8.36
CA ALA A 656 11.10 -10.58 7.53
C ALA A 656 12.37 -10.06 8.23
N CYS A 657 13.45 -10.82 8.18
CA CYS A 657 14.73 -10.55 8.84
C CYS A 657 14.68 -10.49 10.39
N CYS A 658 13.65 -11.05 11.05
CA CYS A 658 13.62 -11.22 12.51
C CYS A 658 14.52 -12.38 12.93
N SER A 659 15.84 -12.11 13.01
CA SER A 659 16.84 -13.16 13.21
C SER A 659 16.87 -13.77 14.60
N SER A 660 16.23 -13.20 15.62
CA SER A 660 16.11 -13.77 16.96
C SER A 660 14.83 -14.60 17.17
N LEU A 661 13.94 -14.64 16.21
CA LEU A 661 12.71 -15.45 16.29
C LEU A 661 13.09 -16.93 16.10
N THR A 662 12.91 -17.75 17.15
CA THR A 662 13.29 -19.17 17.14
C THR A 662 12.13 -20.11 16.89
N SER A 663 10.93 -19.71 17.27
CA SER A 663 9.68 -20.47 17.04
C SER A 663 8.51 -19.54 16.86
N PHE A 664 7.48 -20.01 16.17
CA PHE A 664 6.23 -19.29 16.02
C PHE A 664 5.05 -20.26 15.88
N ASP A 665 4.02 -20.06 16.70
CA ASP A 665 2.75 -20.78 16.57
C ASP A 665 1.78 -19.91 15.79
N VAL A 666 1.37 -20.39 14.62
CA VAL A 666 0.40 -19.66 13.77
C VAL A 666 -0.98 -19.74 14.42
N PRO A 667 -1.61 -18.60 14.79
CA PRO A 667 -2.95 -18.58 15.39
C PRO A 667 -3.99 -19.29 14.52
N GLU A 668 -5.00 -19.89 15.17
CA GLU A 668 -6.05 -20.66 14.46
C GLU A 668 -6.90 -19.82 13.49
N CYS A 669 -7.01 -18.52 13.72
CA CYS A 669 -7.73 -17.60 12.84
C CYS A 669 -7.03 -17.36 11.49
N ILE A 670 -5.71 -17.59 11.41
CA ILE A 670 -4.93 -17.33 10.21
C ILE A 670 -5.19 -18.39 9.14
N LYS A 671 -5.58 -17.93 7.96
CA LYS A 671 -5.85 -18.76 6.77
C LYS A 671 -4.80 -18.56 5.67
N VAL A 672 -4.09 -17.43 5.69
CA VAL A 672 -3.10 -17.07 4.66
C VAL A 672 -1.84 -16.55 5.33
N ILE A 673 -0.68 -17.08 4.93
CA ILE A 673 0.63 -16.50 5.19
C ILE A 673 1.11 -15.86 3.90
N GLU A 674 1.22 -14.53 3.91
CA GLU A 674 1.50 -13.73 2.71
C GLU A 674 2.98 -13.75 2.33
N PHE A 675 3.29 -13.09 1.21
CA PHE A 675 4.61 -13.03 0.61
C PHE A 675 5.70 -12.63 1.62
N GLY A 676 6.75 -13.46 1.73
CA GLY A 676 7.93 -13.16 2.54
C GLY A 676 7.68 -13.00 4.04
N ALA A 677 6.55 -13.47 4.59
CA ALA A 677 6.17 -13.21 5.99
C ALA A 677 7.27 -13.54 7.00
N PHE A 678 8.03 -14.60 6.78
CA PHE A 678 9.20 -15.01 7.59
C PHE A 678 10.52 -15.02 6.78
N ASP A 679 10.59 -14.26 5.66
CA ASP A 679 11.82 -14.22 4.85
C ASP A 679 13.04 -13.89 5.75
N ARG A 680 14.11 -14.67 5.64
CA ARG A 680 15.36 -14.50 6.40
C ARG A 680 15.20 -14.52 7.93
N CYS A 681 14.20 -15.19 8.47
CA CYS A 681 14.18 -15.57 9.88
C CYS A 681 15.21 -16.68 10.13
N THR A 682 16.50 -16.32 10.13
CA THR A 682 17.60 -17.29 10.06
C THR A 682 17.67 -18.25 11.25
N ASN A 683 17.18 -17.85 12.43
CA ASN A 683 17.18 -18.69 13.63
C ASN A 683 15.84 -19.38 13.88
N LEU A 684 14.87 -19.25 13.01
CA LEU A 684 13.60 -19.96 13.14
C LEU A 684 13.83 -21.47 13.01
N GLN A 685 13.68 -22.20 14.12
CA GLN A 685 13.91 -23.66 14.21
C GLN A 685 12.62 -24.44 14.06
N ALA A 686 11.50 -23.88 14.55
CA ALA A 686 10.20 -24.52 14.54
C ALA A 686 9.10 -23.53 14.18
N ILE A 687 8.17 -23.97 13.36
CA ILE A 687 6.92 -23.27 13.10
C ILE A 687 5.76 -24.28 13.16
N ASN A 688 4.74 -23.91 13.92
CA ASN A 688 3.54 -24.72 14.04
C ASN A 688 2.44 -24.10 13.16
N LEU A 689 2.17 -24.72 12.02
CA LEU A 689 1.11 -24.30 11.13
C LEU A 689 -0.24 -24.80 11.66
N ASN A 690 -1.21 -23.92 11.79
CA ASN A 690 -2.55 -24.27 12.27
C ASN A 690 -3.32 -25.14 11.25
N LYS A 691 -4.34 -25.87 11.71
CA LYS A 691 -5.16 -26.80 10.90
C LYS A 691 -6.16 -26.10 9.96
N GLY A 692 -6.31 -24.78 10.07
CA GLY A 692 -7.19 -23.96 9.21
C GLY A 692 -6.45 -23.17 8.14
N LEU A 693 -5.12 -23.26 8.10
CA LEU A 693 -4.27 -22.53 7.15
C LEU A 693 -4.47 -23.07 5.73
N ARG A 694 -4.76 -22.18 4.77
CA ARG A 694 -5.11 -22.55 3.39
C ARG A 694 -4.03 -22.19 2.37
N ILE A 695 -3.34 -21.06 2.56
CA ILE A 695 -2.39 -20.53 1.57
C ILE A 695 -1.07 -20.17 2.22
N LEU A 696 0.02 -20.65 1.63
CA LEU A 696 1.39 -20.18 1.84
C LEU A 696 1.86 -19.47 0.58
N GLU A 697 2.15 -18.16 0.66
CA GLU A 697 2.60 -17.41 -0.51
C GLU A 697 4.11 -17.55 -0.75
N ASN A 698 4.57 -17.00 -1.89
CA ASN A 698 5.99 -17.04 -2.27
C ASN A 698 6.87 -16.41 -1.20
N ARG A 699 8.07 -16.97 -1.04
CA ARG A 699 9.09 -16.52 -0.09
C ARG A 699 8.66 -16.50 1.37
N ALA A 700 7.49 -17.04 1.73
CA ALA A 700 6.98 -17.00 3.10
C ALA A 700 8.04 -17.44 4.11
N PHE A 701 8.90 -18.41 3.77
CA PHE A 701 10.00 -18.91 4.60
C PHE A 701 11.36 -18.87 3.87
N GLU A 702 11.55 -18.00 2.87
CA GLU A 702 12.83 -17.94 2.16
C GLU A 702 13.97 -17.67 3.15
N LYS A 703 15.06 -18.43 3.06
CA LYS A 703 16.27 -18.33 3.92
C LYS A 703 16.04 -18.50 5.42
N CYS A 704 15.00 -19.23 5.83
CA CYS A 704 14.88 -19.74 7.20
C CYS A 704 15.89 -20.88 7.41
N THR A 705 17.18 -20.52 7.55
CA THR A 705 18.29 -21.49 7.45
C THR A 705 18.33 -22.52 8.57
N ASN A 706 17.74 -22.23 9.74
CA ASN A 706 17.71 -23.12 10.90
C ASN A 706 16.39 -23.91 11.05
N LEU A 707 15.42 -23.72 10.15
CA LEU A 707 14.20 -24.53 10.16
C LEU A 707 14.54 -25.98 9.84
N VAL A 708 14.19 -26.90 10.75
CA VAL A 708 14.63 -28.31 10.68
C VAL A 708 13.53 -29.20 10.12
N SER A 709 12.30 -28.98 10.54
CA SER A 709 11.14 -29.77 10.15
C SER A 709 9.92 -28.90 9.94
N LEU A 710 8.99 -29.40 9.15
CA LEU A 710 7.72 -28.72 8.84
C LEU A 710 6.59 -29.74 8.68
N ASN A 711 5.46 -29.42 9.30
CA ASN A 711 4.22 -30.14 9.05
C ASN A 711 3.26 -29.26 8.25
N ILE A 712 2.97 -29.64 7.02
CA ILE A 712 2.03 -28.95 6.12
C ILE A 712 0.65 -29.57 6.37
N PRO A 713 -0.32 -28.82 6.94
CA PRO A 713 -1.61 -29.36 7.35
C PRO A 713 -2.51 -29.71 6.17
N GLU A 714 -3.54 -30.53 6.44
CA GLU A 714 -4.50 -31.00 5.46
C GLU A 714 -5.31 -29.90 4.76
N SER A 715 -5.46 -28.77 5.43
CA SER A 715 -6.23 -27.61 4.95
C SER A 715 -5.51 -26.78 3.86
N ILE A 716 -4.23 -27.03 3.61
CA ILE A 716 -3.48 -26.29 2.60
C ILE A 716 -4.00 -26.57 1.20
N GLU A 717 -4.35 -25.49 0.51
CA GLU A 717 -4.85 -25.49 -0.87
C GLU A 717 -3.79 -25.02 -1.85
N LYS A 718 -2.87 -24.12 -1.39
CA LYS A 718 -1.86 -23.53 -2.26
C LYS A 718 -0.54 -23.27 -1.53
N ILE A 719 0.57 -23.62 -2.18
CA ILE A 719 1.94 -23.28 -1.76
C ILE A 719 2.65 -22.55 -2.90
N GLY A 720 2.83 -21.24 -2.74
CA GLY A 720 3.50 -20.39 -3.72
C GLY A 720 2.82 -20.39 -5.10
N ASN A 721 3.60 -20.00 -6.13
CA ASN A 721 3.15 -19.97 -7.53
C ASN A 721 3.77 -21.06 -8.40
N GLY A 722 4.22 -22.16 -7.81
CA GLY A 722 4.78 -23.29 -8.54
C GLY A 722 6.28 -23.27 -8.81
N TYR A 723 7.00 -22.21 -8.45
CA TYR A 723 8.45 -22.11 -8.69
C TYR A 723 9.33 -22.45 -7.47
N GLY A 724 8.77 -23.04 -6.40
CA GLY A 724 9.53 -23.51 -5.22
C GLY A 724 10.14 -22.43 -4.34
N TYR A 725 9.73 -21.15 -4.51
CA TYR A 725 10.34 -20.04 -3.77
C TYR A 725 9.86 -19.90 -2.32
N CYS A 726 8.80 -20.60 -1.90
CA CYS A 726 8.24 -20.46 -0.55
C CYS A 726 9.29 -20.80 0.53
N PHE A 727 10.07 -21.86 0.33
CA PHE A 727 11.10 -22.37 1.25
C PHE A 727 12.51 -22.31 0.64
N LYS A 728 12.76 -21.39 -0.29
CA LYS A 728 14.06 -21.27 -0.94
C LYS A 728 15.16 -21.02 0.09
N ASP A 729 16.28 -21.69 -0.07
CA ASP A 729 17.46 -21.60 0.81
C ASP A 729 17.24 -22.00 2.29
N CYS A 730 16.20 -22.76 2.63
CA CYS A 730 16.03 -23.40 3.93
C CYS A 730 16.98 -24.61 4.07
N LYS A 731 18.26 -24.36 4.28
CA LYS A 731 19.34 -25.37 4.16
C LYS A 731 19.25 -26.52 5.16
N ASN A 732 18.63 -26.29 6.33
CA ASN A 732 18.48 -27.29 7.38
C ASN A 732 17.11 -27.97 7.40
N LEU A 733 16.20 -27.58 6.53
CA LEU A 733 14.88 -28.22 6.43
C LEU A 733 15.02 -29.59 5.77
N LYS A 734 15.11 -30.61 6.60
CA LYS A 734 15.38 -31.98 6.16
C LYS A 734 14.15 -32.86 6.12
N ASP A 735 13.24 -32.67 7.07
CA ASP A 735 12.05 -33.49 7.24
C ASP A 735 10.78 -32.65 7.00
N VAL A 736 9.96 -33.04 6.04
CA VAL A 736 8.65 -32.44 5.79
C VAL A 736 7.58 -33.51 5.82
N ILE A 737 6.53 -33.26 6.60
CA ILE A 737 5.28 -34.02 6.54
C ILE A 737 4.32 -33.22 5.67
N TYR A 738 3.88 -33.81 4.58
CA TYR A 738 2.96 -33.22 3.63
C TYR A 738 1.58 -33.86 3.76
N ASP A 739 0.64 -33.13 4.34
CA ASP A 739 -0.71 -33.64 4.62
C ASP A 739 -1.82 -32.93 3.82
N ALA A 740 -1.48 -32.01 2.92
CA ALA A 740 -2.43 -31.28 2.10
C ALA A 740 -3.20 -32.20 1.14
N ARG A 741 -4.53 -32.15 1.18
CA ARG A 741 -5.42 -33.05 0.40
C ARG A 741 -5.41 -32.75 -1.09
N GLU A 742 -5.37 -31.46 -1.48
CA GLU A 742 -5.66 -30.99 -2.83
C GLU A 742 -4.58 -30.04 -3.40
N ALA A 743 -3.58 -29.64 -2.62
CA ALA A 743 -2.58 -28.70 -3.10
C ALA A 743 -1.67 -29.35 -4.15
N GLU A 744 -1.50 -28.68 -5.29
CA GLU A 744 -0.44 -29.03 -6.22
C GLU A 744 0.94 -28.81 -5.56
N ILE A 745 1.78 -29.83 -5.59
CA ILE A 745 3.13 -29.81 -4.95
C ILE A 745 4.16 -29.04 -5.79
N THR A 746 3.77 -28.08 -6.55
CA THR A 746 4.71 -27.26 -7.32
C THR A 746 5.59 -26.37 -6.45
N GLY A 747 5.29 -26.26 -5.14
CA GLY A 747 6.00 -25.37 -4.20
C GLY A 747 6.80 -26.04 -3.09
N LEU A 748 7.05 -27.36 -3.14
CA LEU A 748 7.88 -28.02 -2.13
C LEU A 748 9.33 -27.51 -2.16
N PRO A 749 9.97 -27.40 -0.97
CA PRO A 749 11.32 -26.90 -0.88
C PRO A 749 12.33 -27.81 -1.62
N LEU A 750 13.19 -27.20 -2.41
CA LEU A 750 14.28 -27.87 -3.13
C LEU A 750 15.34 -28.48 -2.19
N GLY A 751 15.22 -28.32 -0.86
CA GLY A 751 16.20 -28.72 0.13
C GLY A 751 15.79 -29.90 1.02
N VAL A 752 14.60 -30.47 0.83
CA VAL A 752 14.05 -31.53 1.70
C VAL A 752 14.68 -32.88 1.37
N ASN A 753 15.39 -33.46 2.34
CA ASN A 753 15.99 -34.80 2.17
C ASN A 753 14.96 -35.90 2.36
N LYS A 754 13.99 -35.71 3.27
CA LYS A 754 12.94 -36.69 3.57
C LYS A 754 11.57 -36.04 3.50
N LEU A 755 10.72 -36.62 2.66
CA LEU A 755 9.32 -36.25 2.52
C LEU A 755 8.44 -37.40 3.02
N THR A 756 7.57 -37.10 3.98
CA THR A 756 6.55 -38.03 4.47
C THR A 756 5.18 -37.53 4.02
N ILE A 757 4.43 -38.37 3.32
CA ILE A 757 3.07 -38.09 2.93
C ILE A 757 2.15 -38.34 4.13
N GLY A 758 1.40 -37.34 4.53
CA GLY A 758 0.54 -37.39 5.71
C GLY A 758 -0.74 -38.23 5.54
N PRO A 759 -1.48 -38.41 6.65
CA PRO A 759 -2.61 -39.34 6.67
C PRO A 759 -3.85 -38.85 5.89
N HIS A 760 -3.97 -37.56 5.53
CA HIS A 760 -5.15 -37.06 4.82
C HIS A 760 -4.97 -37.07 3.29
N VAL A 761 -3.76 -37.31 2.81
CA VAL A 761 -3.47 -37.43 1.38
C VAL A 761 -3.92 -38.84 0.91
N ASN A 762 -4.92 -38.87 0.03
CA ASN A 762 -5.46 -40.13 -0.48
C ASN A 762 -4.99 -40.47 -1.90
N LYS A 763 -4.42 -39.48 -2.62
CA LYS A 763 -4.00 -39.63 -4.00
C LYS A 763 -2.72 -38.84 -4.26
N LEU A 764 -1.79 -39.44 -4.99
CA LEU A 764 -0.59 -38.76 -5.50
C LEU A 764 -0.75 -38.59 -7.03
N PRO A 765 -0.93 -37.35 -7.53
CA PRO A 765 -1.18 -37.07 -8.94
C PRO A 765 0.09 -37.21 -9.79
N LYS A 766 -0.09 -37.18 -11.11
CA LYS A 766 1.01 -37.04 -12.09
C LYS A 766 1.87 -35.81 -11.76
N ASN A 767 3.20 -35.96 -11.89
CA ASN A 767 4.20 -34.94 -11.61
C ASN A 767 4.23 -34.46 -10.14
N PHE A 768 3.70 -35.21 -9.22
CA PHE A 768 3.70 -34.89 -7.79
C PHE A 768 5.12 -34.58 -7.28
N LEU A 769 6.11 -35.40 -7.63
CA LEU A 769 7.51 -35.19 -7.29
C LEU A 769 8.36 -35.25 -8.56
N CYS A 770 8.55 -34.10 -9.19
CA CYS A 770 9.33 -34.00 -10.42
C CYS A 770 10.52 -33.06 -10.29
N LYS A 771 11.65 -33.47 -10.91
CA LYS A 771 12.89 -32.69 -11.00
C LYS A 771 13.39 -32.16 -9.65
N ASN A 772 13.11 -32.89 -8.56
CA ASN A 772 13.62 -32.51 -7.25
C ASN A 772 15.09 -33.03 -7.08
N PRO A 773 16.10 -32.11 -6.97
CA PRO A 773 17.49 -32.53 -6.96
C PRO A 773 17.99 -32.98 -5.58
N VAL A 774 17.20 -32.87 -4.51
CA VAL A 774 17.70 -33.00 -3.14
C VAL A 774 17.07 -34.17 -2.38
N ILE A 775 15.82 -34.52 -2.68
CA ILE A 775 15.09 -35.56 -1.93
C ILE A 775 15.84 -36.89 -1.98
N GLU A 776 16.05 -37.49 -0.82
CA GLU A 776 16.70 -38.80 -0.65
C GLU A 776 15.72 -39.92 -0.24
N VAL A 777 14.72 -39.56 0.57
CA VAL A 777 13.75 -40.49 1.14
C VAL A 777 12.33 -40.00 0.95
N LEU A 778 11.48 -40.87 0.39
CA LEU A 778 10.01 -40.64 0.29
C LEU A 778 9.28 -41.69 1.12
N VAL A 779 8.41 -41.23 2.04
CA VAL A 779 7.57 -42.13 2.85
C VAL A 779 6.10 -41.89 2.45
N ILE A 780 5.44 -42.92 1.92
CA ILE A 780 4.04 -42.91 1.52
C ILE A 780 3.25 -43.67 2.59
N THR A 781 2.38 -42.95 3.31
CA THR A 781 1.66 -43.50 4.47
C THR A 781 0.42 -44.31 4.09
N ASN A 782 -0.22 -44.92 5.10
CA ASN A 782 -1.27 -45.93 4.95
C ASN A 782 -2.54 -45.42 4.23
N ASN A 783 -2.76 -44.11 4.16
CA ASN A 783 -4.02 -43.57 3.64
C ASN A 783 -3.97 -43.22 2.14
N VAL A 784 -2.80 -43.28 1.53
CA VAL A 784 -2.68 -43.06 0.08
C VAL A 784 -3.28 -44.29 -0.62
N LYS A 785 -4.34 -44.03 -1.39
CA LYS A 785 -5.11 -45.09 -2.12
C LYS A 785 -4.70 -45.22 -3.59
N ARG A 786 -4.10 -44.12 -4.17
CA ARG A 786 -3.75 -44.10 -5.59
C ARG A 786 -2.49 -43.32 -5.87
N ILE A 787 -1.63 -43.88 -6.70
CA ILE A 787 -0.46 -43.22 -7.30
C ILE A 787 -0.61 -43.24 -8.81
N GLU A 788 -0.63 -42.07 -9.44
CA GLU A 788 -0.79 -41.94 -10.87
C GLU A 788 0.51 -42.12 -11.64
N LYS A 789 0.36 -42.44 -12.94
CA LYS A 789 1.49 -42.53 -13.89
C LYS A 789 2.33 -41.26 -13.92
N GLY A 790 3.68 -41.42 -13.81
CA GLY A 790 4.59 -40.31 -13.81
C GLY A 790 4.55 -39.44 -12.55
N CYS A 791 4.04 -39.97 -11.45
CA CYS A 791 3.96 -39.29 -10.14
C CYS A 791 5.35 -38.85 -9.65
N ILE A 792 6.36 -39.70 -9.78
CA ILE A 792 7.74 -39.43 -9.37
C ILE A 792 8.64 -39.48 -10.61
N ALA A 793 9.34 -38.36 -10.90
CA ALA A 793 10.17 -38.29 -12.10
C ALA A 793 11.40 -37.41 -11.89
N ASP A 794 12.51 -37.79 -12.54
CA ASP A 794 13.71 -36.98 -12.64
C ASP A 794 14.27 -36.51 -11.29
N CYS A 795 14.23 -37.38 -10.25
CA CYS A 795 14.75 -37.14 -8.91
C CYS A 795 16.12 -37.84 -8.76
N PRO A 796 17.24 -37.13 -9.05
CA PRO A 796 18.56 -37.74 -9.18
C PRO A 796 19.13 -38.27 -7.84
N ASN A 797 18.69 -37.71 -6.70
CA ASN A 797 19.20 -38.11 -5.38
C ASN A 797 18.27 -39.01 -4.56
N LEU A 798 17.11 -39.40 -5.12
CA LEU A 798 16.18 -40.29 -4.42
C LEU A 798 16.75 -41.69 -4.27
N LYS A 799 16.99 -42.09 -3.02
CA LYS A 799 17.63 -43.37 -2.61
C LYS A 799 16.64 -44.41 -2.12
N GLU A 800 15.60 -43.94 -1.43
CA GLU A 800 14.63 -44.83 -0.76
C GLU A 800 13.19 -44.36 -0.91
N ILE A 801 12.29 -45.28 -1.19
CA ILE A 801 10.83 -45.09 -1.13
C ILE A 801 10.24 -46.13 -0.16
N SER A 802 9.45 -45.65 0.80
CA SER A 802 8.70 -46.55 1.72
C SER A 802 7.22 -46.38 1.51
N ILE A 803 6.52 -47.47 1.15
CA ILE A 803 5.08 -47.50 0.93
C ILE A 803 4.48 -48.33 2.06
N THR A 804 3.86 -47.67 3.04
CA THR A 804 3.21 -48.36 4.18
C THR A 804 1.71 -48.57 3.96
N SER A 805 1.15 -48.07 2.87
CA SER A 805 -0.25 -48.32 2.51
C SER A 805 -0.52 -49.80 2.21
N LYS A 806 -1.61 -50.31 2.77
CA LYS A 806 -2.02 -51.72 2.64
C LYS A 806 -2.84 -51.99 1.36
N ASP A 807 -3.67 -50.97 1.01
CA ASP A 807 -4.65 -51.05 -0.10
C ASP A 807 -4.36 -49.86 -1.03
N ILE A 808 -3.37 -50.00 -1.88
CA ILE A 808 -2.94 -48.93 -2.78
C ILE A 808 -2.98 -49.40 -4.23
N VAL A 809 -3.53 -48.58 -5.11
CA VAL A 809 -3.50 -48.78 -6.56
C VAL A 809 -2.39 -47.92 -7.15
N ILE A 810 -1.45 -48.54 -7.84
CA ILE A 810 -0.32 -47.84 -8.48
C ILE A 810 -0.42 -48.04 -10.00
N GLU A 811 -0.38 -46.93 -10.76
CA GLU A 811 -0.39 -47.02 -12.22
C GLU A 811 1.01 -47.35 -12.77
N GLU A 812 1.04 -48.10 -13.88
CA GLU A 812 2.28 -48.42 -14.56
C GLU A 812 3.04 -47.19 -14.98
N GLY A 813 4.37 -47.17 -14.75
CA GLY A 813 5.21 -46.00 -15.02
C GLY A 813 5.05 -44.84 -14.01
N TRP A 814 4.61 -45.12 -12.79
CA TRP A 814 4.48 -44.17 -11.68
C TRP A 814 5.80 -43.51 -11.30
N ILE A 815 6.92 -44.21 -11.53
CA ILE A 815 8.27 -43.68 -11.28
C ILE A 815 9.15 -43.78 -12.54
N ARG A 816 9.98 -42.74 -12.79
CA ARG A 816 10.92 -42.72 -13.92
C ARG A 816 12.16 -41.87 -13.63
N ASN A 817 13.31 -42.20 -14.27
CA ASN A 817 14.57 -41.42 -14.21
C ASN A 817 15.09 -41.12 -12.79
N CYS A 818 14.86 -41.97 -11.82
CA CYS A 818 15.40 -41.88 -10.46
C CYS A 818 16.65 -42.80 -10.36
N LYS A 819 17.76 -42.37 -10.97
CA LYS A 819 18.93 -43.24 -11.31
C LYS A 819 19.64 -43.90 -10.11
N ILE A 820 19.59 -43.30 -8.91
CA ILE A 820 20.26 -43.82 -7.72
C ILE A 820 19.32 -44.45 -6.69
N LEU A 821 18.05 -44.70 -7.09
CA LEU A 821 17.10 -45.36 -6.23
C LEU A 821 17.56 -46.79 -5.91
N GLN A 822 17.81 -47.06 -4.63
CA GLN A 822 18.41 -48.32 -4.16
C GLN A 822 17.41 -49.24 -3.48
N ILE A 823 16.43 -48.64 -2.76
CA ILE A 823 15.54 -49.41 -1.88
C ILE A 823 14.11 -48.95 -2.09
N ILE A 824 13.20 -49.91 -2.32
CA ILE A 824 11.76 -49.72 -2.17
C ILE A 824 11.26 -50.66 -1.09
N ARG A 825 10.65 -50.08 -0.04
CA ARG A 825 10.01 -50.83 1.05
C ARG A 825 8.54 -50.82 0.84
N ILE A 826 7.90 -51.98 0.83
CA ILE A 826 6.46 -52.10 0.53
C ILE A 826 5.81 -52.90 1.66
N HIS A 827 4.61 -52.45 2.11
CA HIS A 827 3.80 -53.22 3.06
C HIS A 827 3.47 -54.61 2.51
N VAL A 828 3.52 -55.62 3.37
CA VAL A 828 3.36 -57.02 2.95
C VAL A 828 2.07 -57.26 2.14
N ASN A 829 0.96 -56.60 2.46
CA ASN A 829 -0.34 -56.76 1.77
C ASN A 829 -0.33 -56.18 0.33
N ALA A 830 0.44 -55.12 0.08
CA ALA A 830 0.50 -54.49 -1.24
C ALA A 830 1.72 -55.01 -2.08
N TYR A 831 2.54 -55.87 -1.51
CA TYR A 831 3.83 -56.24 -2.08
C TYR A 831 3.71 -56.95 -3.43
N GLU A 832 2.84 -57.96 -3.53
CA GLU A 832 2.70 -58.78 -4.75
C GLU A 832 2.07 -57.97 -5.91
N GLN A 833 1.23 -56.99 -5.57
CA GLN A 833 0.61 -56.09 -6.54
C GLN A 833 1.58 -55.05 -7.09
N ILE A 834 2.48 -54.52 -6.24
CA ILE A 834 3.40 -53.42 -6.61
C ILE A 834 4.67 -53.95 -7.26
N LEU A 835 5.11 -55.15 -6.91
CA LEU A 835 6.37 -55.72 -7.38
C LEU A 835 6.51 -55.69 -8.92
N PRO A 836 5.47 -56.08 -9.73
CA PRO A 836 5.55 -56.03 -11.20
C PRO A 836 5.70 -54.62 -11.77
N LEU A 837 5.28 -53.55 -11.04
CA LEU A 837 5.25 -52.15 -11.47
C LEU A 837 6.54 -51.40 -11.16
N ILE A 838 7.54 -52.09 -10.57
CA ILE A 838 8.85 -51.52 -10.27
C ILE A 838 9.74 -51.58 -11.52
N PRO A 839 10.43 -50.50 -11.91
CA PRO A 839 11.31 -50.50 -13.07
C PRO A 839 12.39 -51.58 -12.98
N LYS A 840 12.43 -52.50 -13.95
CA LYS A 840 13.36 -53.61 -14.02
C LYS A 840 14.79 -53.17 -14.42
N GLU A 841 14.94 -51.99 -14.97
CA GLU A 841 16.24 -51.45 -15.49
C GLU A 841 17.22 -51.07 -14.39
N GLN A 842 16.75 -51.00 -13.14
CA GLN A 842 17.60 -50.61 -11.98
C GLN A 842 17.68 -51.75 -11.00
N LYS A 843 18.88 -51.99 -10.41
CA LYS A 843 19.10 -52.98 -9.35
C LYS A 843 18.47 -52.53 -8.02
N ILE A 844 17.16 -52.37 -7.96
CA ILE A 844 16.43 -51.89 -6.78
C ILE A 844 16.19 -53.07 -5.83
N LYS A 845 16.62 -52.93 -4.55
CA LYS A 845 16.32 -53.88 -3.49
C LYS A 845 14.89 -53.64 -2.97
N VAL A 846 13.97 -54.57 -3.23
CA VAL A 846 12.62 -54.50 -2.71
C VAL A 846 12.52 -55.26 -1.39
N LYS A 847 12.03 -54.59 -0.33
CA LYS A 847 11.86 -55.14 1.01
C LYS A 847 10.43 -55.13 1.48
N LYS A 848 10.00 -56.17 2.19
CA LYS A 848 8.69 -56.22 2.84
C LYS A 848 8.69 -55.48 4.17
N ILE A 849 7.60 -54.71 4.47
CA ILE A 849 7.34 -54.09 5.77
C ILE A 849 6.18 -54.81 6.42
N PHE A 850 6.30 -55.13 7.72
CA PHE A 850 5.29 -55.73 8.56
C PHE A 850 4.82 -54.73 9.64
N ASP A 851 3.57 -54.80 10.09
CA ASP A 851 2.92 -53.86 11.02
C ASP A 851 3.70 -53.68 12.36
N HIS A 852 4.47 -54.66 12.78
CA HIS A 852 5.16 -54.64 14.11
C HIS A 852 6.55 -53.97 14.15
N LYS A 853 7.07 -53.45 13.07
CA LYS A 853 8.43 -52.86 13.04
C LYS A 853 8.47 -51.29 12.95
N PHE A 854 7.33 -50.60 12.97
CA PHE A 854 7.24 -49.14 12.88
C PHE A 854 6.99 -48.44 14.21
N LEU A 855 7.04 -49.15 15.35
CA LEU A 855 6.77 -48.58 16.69
C LEU A 855 7.92 -47.73 17.30
N PHE A 856 8.97 -47.41 16.54
CA PHE A 856 10.11 -46.62 17.06
C PHE A 856 10.36 -45.33 16.25
N PHE A 857 9.33 -44.59 15.85
CA PHE A 857 9.52 -43.16 15.64
C PHE A 857 8.72 -42.41 16.70
N LYS A 858 9.43 -41.97 17.74
CA LYS A 858 8.93 -41.05 18.74
C LYS A 858 8.52 -39.75 18.03
N TRP A 859 7.30 -39.38 18.27
CA TRP A 859 6.68 -38.08 17.95
C TRP A 859 7.41 -36.94 18.67
#